data_c773b7d8f946c598b6eec55f15cf220d
#
_entry.id   c773b7d8f946c598b6eec55f15cf220d
#
_cell.length_a   1.000
_cell.length_b   1.000
_cell.length_c   1.000
_cell.angle_alpha   90.00
_cell.angle_beta   90.00
_cell.angle_gamma   90.00
#
_symmetry.space_group_name_H-M   'P 1'
#
loop_
_entity.id
_entity.type
_entity.pdbx_description
1 polymer ?
#
loop_
_entity_poly.entity_id
_entity_poly.type
_entity_poly.pdbx_seq_one_letter_code
_entity_poly.pdbx_strand_id
1 'polypeptide(L)'
;MLEIKHLTKTYDARSAQANTVLHDITLSLPDKGFVCIVGASGCGKTTLLNAAGGLDTFDSGTITIDNSTITKCGTRSSETVRCENFGYIFQNYHLLADRSVLYNLYIAMHSLALTHREKISRARSVLRTVGMERYEKRIVRELSGGQQQRVSIARALALRPRVIFADEPTGNLDEANTVNICTLLRRVSRTSLVVMVTHEEKTARFFADRIIRIADGRIVEDLSGWNREDYAALGGDRIYAGDCTEEIAEAEGFSVRLLRAPGAAPVTLTVAALPNRIVIKLNDRRIVSTGSTSELPEILEGSPPSLSAEHLDTEGGIEPVSPVRRTRPGTGFGAKMISAEARRLLRSGGAKKTVTRIFLFLITALTVFSLADFLSVAQLDPHDFITTDPHLLRITIQRNAGMGEDPDELLTAADAAIAYIRENGPDCTVYPYITTQLSYTEQTFPQVNASYVSFSGYSYLPLEKLDSTKLIAGRMPENSYEIVVDRWVLDKLLGTSGIVQNGIGSIDYFLGKSLRITRQSYMPQIVGICDCASPAVYLNETGMLGAFIRPLDVLSLSELKRLYPGTYDDVTLSSGEVIVFPVFAGRSYAARVGKNIALNSRFLATIKESWEESPNRKTVCALADEDIPRALDSLLGSEFTVWCEDKDAMLFFLSEGIPELEGIAKLKITDSYTEAWQEQREAALARVGTRLIVTSTITVVSVVLLCLLLQATVRERIGMIAVCRLLCLPRRKLLAVFALEALSLSLLCSLPAAALTYGTITLLSSLPSIGYAVSMPWYAALAAYLCILFIQFCASLLPVLRISRLPAARIAAKYEP
;
A
#
# COMPACT_ATOMS: atom_id res chain seq x y z
N MET A 1 -54.22 -2.78 -7.76
CA MET A 1 -54.29 -2.05 -9.02
C MET A 1 -53.03 -1.21 -9.20
N LEU A 2 -52.41 -1.26 -10.38
CA LEU A 2 -51.24 -0.44 -10.70
C LEU A 2 -51.67 0.74 -11.56
N GLU A 3 -51.47 1.96 -11.06
CA GLU A 3 -51.77 3.20 -11.78
C GLU A 3 -50.51 3.99 -12.09
N ILE A 4 -50.38 4.44 -13.29
CA ILE A 4 -49.35 5.38 -13.77
C ILE A 4 -50.06 6.64 -14.24
N LYS A 5 -49.68 7.82 -13.71
CA LYS A 5 -50.29 9.12 -14.06
C LYS A 5 -49.21 10.10 -14.47
N HIS A 6 -49.40 10.67 -15.66
CA HIS A 6 -48.60 11.77 -16.22
C HIS A 6 -47.09 11.48 -16.26
N LEU A 7 -46.68 10.23 -16.59
CA LEU A 7 -45.31 9.80 -16.56
C LEU A 7 -44.53 10.36 -17.76
N THR A 8 -43.50 11.17 -17.47
CA THR A 8 -42.61 11.75 -18.48
C THR A 8 -41.16 11.36 -18.16
N LYS A 9 -40.39 11.00 -19.20
CA LYS A 9 -38.98 10.62 -19.06
C LYS A 9 -38.15 11.22 -20.19
N THR A 10 -37.10 11.99 -19.77
CA THR A 10 -36.11 12.58 -20.66
C THR A 10 -34.71 12.04 -20.26
N TYR A 11 -33.95 11.60 -21.23
CA TYR A 11 -32.54 11.29 -21.01
C TYR A 11 -31.67 12.52 -21.30
N ASP A 12 -30.60 12.66 -20.56
CA ASP A 12 -29.62 13.74 -20.69
C ASP A 12 -30.22 15.16 -20.70
N ALA A 13 -31.25 15.39 -19.86
CA ALA A 13 -32.02 16.61 -19.76
C ALA A 13 -31.19 17.90 -19.56
N ARG A 14 -29.92 17.79 -19.20
CA ARG A 14 -28.98 18.92 -18.98
C ARG A 14 -28.01 19.15 -20.15
N SER A 15 -28.11 18.37 -21.22
CA SER A 15 -27.27 18.51 -22.42
C SER A 15 -28.07 19.03 -23.60
N ALA A 16 -27.36 19.55 -24.61
CA ALA A 16 -27.97 19.90 -25.89
C ALA A 16 -28.59 18.71 -26.64
N GLN A 17 -28.35 17.48 -26.17
CA GLN A 17 -28.87 16.23 -26.71
C GLN A 17 -29.99 15.63 -25.84
N ALA A 18 -30.77 16.49 -25.15
CA ALA A 18 -31.90 16.03 -24.37
C ALA A 18 -32.91 15.31 -25.26
N ASN A 19 -33.22 14.05 -24.94
CA ASN A 19 -34.16 13.21 -25.68
C ASN A 19 -35.29 12.77 -24.75
N THR A 20 -36.50 13.26 -24.98
CA THR A 20 -37.69 12.82 -24.25
C THR A 20 -38.23 11.55 -24.90
N VAL A 21 -38.20 10.46 -24.13
CA VAL A 21 -38.56 9.11 -24.59
C VAL A 21 -39.99 8.72 -24.19
N LEU A 22 -40.52 9.29 -23.09
CA LEU A 22 -41.92 9.08 -22.67
C LEU A 22 -42.61 10.42 -22.51
N HIS A 23 -43.78 10.56 -23.13
CA HIS A 23 -44.54 11.77 -23.18
C HIS A 23 -45.91 11.61 -22.50
N ASP A 24 -46.00 12.01 -21.25
CA ASP A 24 -47.26 12.09 -20.49
C ASP A 24 -48.08 10.79 -20.49
N ILE A 25 -47.45 9.69 -20.15
CA ILE A 25 -48.08 8.38 -20.13
C ILE A 25 -49.01 8.25 -18.92
N THR A 26 -50.28 8.00 -19.18
CA THR A 26 -51.27 7.67 -18.14
C THR A 26 -51.90 6.33 -18.47
N LEU A 27 -51.81 5.38 -17.53
CA LEU A 27 -52.18 3.99 -17.71
C LEU A 27 -52.67 3.37 -16.41
N SER A 28 -53.80 2.69 -16.43
CA SER A 28 -54.32 1.90 -15.32
C SER A 28 -54.29 0.40 -15.68
N LEU A 29 -53.67 -0.42 -14.84
CA LEU A 29 -53.51 -1.86 -15.06
C LEU A 29 -54.27 -2.64 -14.00
N PRO A 30 -54.83 -3.81 -14.36
CA PRO A 30 -55.63 -4.67 -13.44
C PRO A 30 -54.78 -5.27 -12.33
N ASP A 31 -55.40 -5.94 -11.35
CA ASP A 31 -54.68 -6.60 -10.28
C ASP A 31 -54.03 -7.89 -10.71
N LYS A 32 -54.51 -8.56 -11.74
CA LYS A 32 -54.01 -9.77 -12.35
C LYS A 32 -54.38 -9.83 -13.81
N GLY A 33 -53.67 -10.69 -14.55
CA GLY A 33 -53.88 -10.87 -16.00
C GLY A 33 -52.55 -10.73 -16.75
N PHE A 34 -52.59 -10.95 -18.04
CA PHE A 34 -51.47 -10.86 -18.96
C PHE A 34 -51.62 -9.69 -19.89
N VAL A 35 -50.80 -8.66 -19.68
CA VAL A 35 -50.78 -7.42 -20.46
C VAL A 35 -49.54 -7.38 -21.31
N CYS A 36 -49.68 -7.15 -22.60
CA CYS A 36 -48.57 -6.94 -23.51
C CYS A 36 -48.45 -5.49 -23.93
N ILE A 37 -47.23 -4.96 -23.90
CA ILE A 37 -46.85 -3.66 -24.45
C ILE A 37 -46.10 -3.92 -25.75
N VAL A 38 -46.65 -3.47 -26.88
CA VAL A 38 -46.11 -3.68 -28.22
C VAL A 38 -45.72 -2.38 -28.90
N GLY A 39 -44.79 -2.42 -29.85
CA GLY A 39 -44.36 -1.24 -30.60
C GLY A 39 -43.00 -1.48 -31.28
N ALA A 40 -42.60 -0.58 -32.16
CA ALA A 40 -41.30 -0.65 -32.85
C ALA A 40 -40.12 -0.57 -31.88
N SER A 41 -38.95 -1.03 -32.33
CA SER A 41 -37.73 -0.87 -31.53
C SER A 41 -37.42 0.60 -31.28
N GLY A 42 -37.02 0.98 -30.04
CA GLY A 42 -36.72 2.35 -29.68
C GLY A 42 -37.91 3.24 -29.32
N CYS A 43 -39.18 2.81 -29.46
CA CYS A 43 -40.36 3.64 -29.15
C CYS A 43 -40.61 3.91 -27.64
N GLY A 44 -39.76 3.44 -26.72
CA GLY A 44 -39.86 3.70 -25.28
C GLY A 44 -40.42 2.57 -24.41
N LYS A 45 -40.66 1.34 -24.95
CA LYS A 45 -41.27 0.19 -24.23
C LYS A 45 -40.46 -0.19 -22.95
N THR A 46 -39.18 -0.50 -23.11
CA THR A 46 -38.28 -0.85 -22.02
C THR A 46 -38.13 0.30 -21.02
N THR A 47 -38.12 1.55 -21.52
CA THR A 47 -38.07 2.75 -20.66
C THR A 47 -39.34 2.86 -19.81
N LEU A 48 -40.50 2.61 -20.38
CA LEU A 48 -41.76 2.61 -19.62
C LEU A 48 -41.76 1.50 -18.57
N LEU A 49 -41.34 0.30 -18.93
CA LEU A 49 -41.29 -0.84 -18.01
C LEU A 49 -40.31 -0.58 -16.87
N ASN A 50 -39.12 -0.02 -17.14
CA ASN A 50 -38.12 0.31 -16.14
C ASN A 50 -38.56 1.45 -15.22
N ALA A 51 -39.24 2.46 -15.77
CA ALA A 51 -39.80 3.57 -14.98
C ALA A 51 -40.96 3.08 -14.10
N ALA A 52 -41.95 2.39 -14.69
CA ALA A 52 -43.11 1.83 -13.98
C ALA A 52 -42.71 0.88 -12.87
N GLY A 53 -41.67 0.10 -13.12
CA GLY A 53 -41.08 -0.80 -12.14
C GLY A 53 -40.13 -0.16 -11.10
N GLY A 54 -39.84 1.14 -11.21
CA GLY A 54 -38.98 1.87 -10.29
C GLY A 54 -37.49 1.46 -10.40
N LEU A 55 -37.04 0.95 -11.54
CA LEU A 55 -35.64 0.63 -11.85
C LEU A 55 -34.87 1.83 -12.38
N ASP A 56 -35.55 2.73 -13.12
CA ASP A 56 -35.00 4.00 -13.61
C ASP A 56 -35.77 5.19 -13.02
N THR A 57 -35.20 6.37 -13.11
CA THR A 57 -35.79 7.62 -12.68
C THR A 57 -36.75 8.16 -13.78
N PHE A 58 -37.77 8.91 -13.39
CA PHE A 58 -38.64 9.68 -14.28
C PHE A 58 -38.65 11.15 -13.86
N ASP A 59 -39.00 12.03 -14.74
CA ASP A 59 -38.91 13.50 -14.51
C ASP A 59 -40.19 14.02 -13.85
N SER A 60 -41.35 13.54 -14.29
CA SER A 60 -42.66 13.90 -13.70
C SER A 60 -43.60 12.71 -13.71
N GLY A 61 -44.67 12.79 -12.93
CA GLY A 61 -45.69 11.75 -12.81
C GLY A 61 -45.64 11.00 -11.49
N THR A 62 -46.60 10.07 -11.35
CA THR A 62 -46.71 9.19 -10.16
C THR A 62 -47.02 7.77 -10.57
N ILE A 63 -46.49 6.82 -9.82
CA ILE A 63 -46.78 5.39 -9.96
C ILE A 63 -47.35 4.91 -8.64
N THR A 64 -48.59 4.47 -8.66
CA THR A 64 -49.32 4.00 -7.46
C THR A 64 -49.63 2.52 -7.59
N ILE A 65 -49.31 1.76 -6.58
CA ILE A 65 -49.71 0.37 -6.42
C ILE A 65 -50.42 0.20 -5.07
N ASP A 66 -51.71 -0.11 -5.12
CA ASP A 66 -52.60 -0.10 -3.98
C ASP A 66 -52.51 1.22 -3.17
N ASN A 67 -51.97 1.18 -1.96
CA ASN A 67 -51.83 2.35 -1.07
C ASN A 67 -50.41 2.94 -1.08
N SER A 68 -49.53 2.51 -2.00
CA SER A 68 -48.14 2.95 -2.06
C SER A 68 -47.88 3.73 -3.32
N THR A 69 -47.37 4.96 -3.18
CA THR A 69 -47.07 5.84 -4.31
C THR A 69 -45.58 6.08 -4.44
N ILE A 70 -45.03 5.98 -5.64
CA ILE A 70 -43.68 6.34 -6.01
C ILE A 70 -43.74 7.65 -6.79
N THR A 71 -43.20 8.74 -6.22
CA THR A 71 -43.04 10.04 -6.88
C THR A 71 -41.61 10.29 -7.30
N LYS A 72 -40.65 9.55 -6.70
CA LYS A 72 -39.24 9.68 -7.00
C LYS A 72 -38.54 8.34 -6.82
N CYS A 73 -37.85 7.88 -7.87
CA CYS A 73 -37.06 6.65 -7.81
C CYS A 73 -35.73 6.84 -7.06
N GLY A 74 -35.16 5.75 -6.55
CA GLY A 74 -33.87 5.73 -5.84
C GLY A 74 -33.96 6.18 -4.38
N THR A 75 -35.13 6.53 -3.87
CA THR A 75 -35.39 6.76 -2.44
C THR A 75 -35.53 5.43 -1.72
N ARG A 76 -35.33 5.41 -0.40
CA ARG A 76 -35.53 4.22 0.41
C ARG A 76 -36.97 3.70 0.37
N SER A 77 -37.93 4.63 0.30
CA SER A 77 -39.36 4.29 0.17
C SER A 77 -39.63 3.61 -1.17
N SER A 78 -39.19 4.19 -2.29
CA SER A 78 -39.40 3.59 -3.62
C SER A 78 -38.70 2.24 -3.76
N GLU A 79 -37.50 2.06 -3.17
CA GLU A 79 -36.82 0.75 -3.15
C GLU A 79 -37.62 -0.29 -2.34
N THR A 80 -38.29 0.12 -1.27
CA THR A 80 -39.14 -0.79 -0.47
C THR A 80 -40.37 -1.21 -1.25
N VAL A 81 -41.08 -0.25 -1.85
CA VAL A 81 -42.28 -0.54 -2.68
C VAL A 81 -41.93 -1.46 -3.84
N ARG A 82 -40.81 -1.20 -4.50
CA ARG A 82 -40.29 -2.03 -5.60
C ARG A 82 -40.03 -3.45 -5.15
N CYS A 83 -39.31 -3.61 -4.04
CA CYS A 83 -38.91 -4.89 -3.49
C CYS A 83 -40.13 -5.72 -3.01
N GLU A 84 -41.19 -5.05 -2.57
CA GLU A 84 -42.39 -5.70 -2.04
C GLU A 84 -43.39 -6.14 -3.11
N ASN A 85 -43.49 -5.40 -4.22
CA ASN A 85 -44.56 -5.60 -5.16
C ASN A 85 -44.11 -6.12 -6.53
N PHE A 86 -42.85 -5.86 -6.94
CA PHE A 86 -42.42 -6.10 -8.30
C PHE A 86 -41.43 -7.25 -8.43
N GLY A 87 -41.63 -8.07 -9.46
CA GLY A 87 -40.68 -9.07 -9.96
C GLY A 87 -40.22 -8.69 -11.36
N TYR A 88 -38.99 -9.02 -11.72
CA TYR A 88 -38.43 -8.64 -13.01
C TYR A 88 -37.85 -9.85 -13.74
N ILE A 89 -38.17 -9.94 -15.02
CA ILE A 89 -37.64 -10.87 -15.98
C ILE A 89 -37.02 -10.01 -17.09
N PHE A 90 -35.70 -10.10 -17.27
CA PHE A 90 -34.95 -9.27 -18.20
C PHE A 90 -34.57 -10.04 -19.47
N GLN A 91 -34.40 -9.36 -20.56
CA GLN A 91 -33.94 -9.90 -21.83
C GLN A 91 -32.58 -10.62 -21.70
N ASN A 92 -31.62 -10.02 -21.00
CA ASN A 92 -30.28 -10.56 -20.73
C ASN A 92 -30.20 -11.33 -19.40
N TYR A 93 -31.31 -11.88 -18.89
CA TYR A 93 -31.44 -12.69 -17.68
C TYR A 93 -30.97 -12.03 -16.39
N HIS A 94 -29.93 -11.26 -16.39
CA HIS A 94 -29.27 -10.62 -15.24
C HIS A 94 -29.11 -11.56 -14.05
N LEU A 95 -28.62 -12.77 -14.31
CA LEU A 95 -28.27 -13.77 -13.32
C LEU A 95 -26.80 -13.61 -12.88
N LEU A 96 -26.50 -14.07 -11.67
CA LEU A 96 -25.13 -14.21 -11.22
C LEU A 96 -24.50 -15.43 -11.91
N ALA A 97 -23.80 -15.20 -13.03
CA ALA A 97 -23.31 -16.24 -13.94
C ALA A 97 -22.39 -17.25 -13.25
N ASP A 98 -21.54 -16.81 -12.28
CA ASP A 98 -20.61 -17.64 -11.53
C ASP A 98 -21.24 -18.27 -10.27
N ARG A 99 -22.55 -18.23 -10.15
CA ARG A 99 -23.29 -18.79 -9.01
C ARG A 99 -24.22 -19.91 -9.46
N SER A 100 -24.55 -20.81 -8.51
CA SER A 100 -25.52 -21.87 -8.80
C SER A 100 -26.93 -21.30 -9.01
N VAL A 101 -27.74 -22.07 -9.70
CA VAL A 101 -29.18 -21.80 -9.89
C VAL A 101 -29.86 -21.53 -8.54
N LEU A 102 -29.67 -22.43 -7.58
CA LEU A 102 -30.22 -22.29 -6.23
C LEU A 102 -29.80 -21.00 -5.54
N TYR A 103 -28.52 -20.58 -5.71
CA TYR A 103 -28.02 -19.37 -5.09
C TYR A 103 -28.65 -18.10 -5.66
N ASN A 104 -28.92 -18.06 -6.98
CA ASN A 104 -29.59 -16.94 -7.63
C ASN A 104 -31.01 -16.71 -7.08
N LEU A 105 -31.74 -17.77 -6.77
CA LEU A 105 -33.05 -17.67 -6.13
C LEU A 105 -32.90 -17.30 -4.65
N TYR A 106 -31.94 -17.90 -3.96
CA TYR A 106 -31.69 -17.67 -2.53
C TYR A 106 -31.38 -16.19 -2.21
N ILE A 107 -30.48 -15.57 -3.02
CA ILE A 107 -30.10 -14.17 -2.81
C ILE A 107 -31.29 -13.20 -3.05
N ALA A 108 -32.16 -13.51 -4.00
CA ALA A 108 -33.35 -12.69 -4.27
C ALA A 108 -34.29 -12.64 -3.04
N MET A 109 -34.39 -13.72 -2.28
CA MET A 109 -35.23 -13.84 -1.08
C MET A 109 -34.65 -13.17 0.18
N HIS A 110 -33.66 -12.25 0.05
CA HIS A 110 -33.05 -11.57 1.21
C HIS A 110 -34.02 -10.70 2.02
N SER A 111 -35.12 -10.24 1.39
CA SER A 111 -36.18 -9.41 2.00
C SER A 111 -37.32 -10.21 2.60
N LEU A 112 -37.30 -11.54 2.51
CA LEU A 112 -38.31 -12.40 3.08
C LEU A 112 -37.92 -12.86 4.49
N ALA A 113 -38.87 -12.85 5.42
CA ALA A 113 -38.72 -13.35 6.79
C ALA A 113 -38.75 -14.87 6.81
N LEU A 114 -37.79 -15.51 6.13
CA LEU A 114 -37.62 -16.95 6.02
C LEU A 114 -36.27 -17.38 6.58
N THR A 115 -36.27 -18.51 7.25
CA THR A 115 -35.03 -19.21 7.66
C THR A 115 -34.26 -19.72 6.43
N HIS A 116 -33.03 -20.10 6.63
CA HIS A 116 -32.20 -20.67 5.55
C HIS A 116 -32.85 -21.94 4.93
N ARG A 117 -33.41 -22.82 5.77
CA ARG A 117 -34.07 -24.05 5.29
C ARG A 117 -35.32 -23.75 4.50
N GLU A 118 -36.16 -22.83 4.96
CA GLU A 118 -37.36 -22.40 4.25
C GLU A 118 -37.07 -21.75 2.89
N LYS A 119 -36.03 -20.92 2.79
CA LYS A 119 -35.56 -20.34 1.52
C LYS A 119 -35.14 -21.42 0.51
N ILE A 120 -34.41 -22.46 0.96
CA ILE A 120 -34.03 -23.58 0.10
C ILE A 120 -35.27 -24.39 -0.34
N SER A 121 -36.17 -24.71 0.58
CA SER A 121 -37.40 -25.41 0.26
C SER A 121 -38.25 -24.65 -0.75
N ARG A 122 -38.46 -23.35 -0.52
CA ARG A 122 -39.17 -22.45 -1.45
C ARG A 122 -38.49 -22.37 -2.82
N ALA A 123 -37.16 -22.21 -2.89
CA ALA A 123 -36.44 -22.19 -4.13
C ALA A 123 -36.63 -23.50 -4.92
N ARG A 124 -36.58 -24.65 -4.27
CA ARG A 124 -36.79 -25.95 -4.91
C ARG A 124 -38.21 -26.10 -5.44
N SER A 125 -39.22 -25.66 -4.67
CA SER A 125 -40.62 -25.68 -5.09
C SER A 125 -40.79 -24.87 -6.40
N VAL A 126 -40.25 -23.64 -6.46
CA VAL A 126 -40.34 -22.80 -7.63
C VAL A 126 -39.51 -23.36 -8.80
N LEU A 127 -38.35 -23.95 -8.56
CA LEU A 127 -37.54 -24.59 -9.61
C LEU A 127 -38.28 -25.79 -10.22
N ARG A 128 -39.07 -26.54 -9.41
CA ARG A 128 -39.92 -27.62 -9.92
C ARG A 128 -41.02 -27.07 -10.86
N THR A 129 -41.66 -25.95 -10.48
CA THR A 129 -42.68 -25.28 -11.29
C THR A 129 -42.17 -24.90 -12.67
N VAL A 130 -40.90 -24.50 -12.81
CA VAL A 130 -40.29 -24.08 -14.08
C VAL A 130 -39.52 -25.23 -14.76
N GLY A 131 -39.56 -26.48 -14.20
CA GLY A 131 -38.84 -27.62 -14.75
C GLY A 131 -37.31 -27.59 -14.58
N MET A 132 -36.79 -26.83 -13.59
CA MET A 132 -35.34 -26.63 -13.40
C MET A 132 -34.78 -27.29 -12.14
N GLU A 133 -35.53 -28.14 -11.48
CA GLU A 133 -35.15 -28.77 -10.20
C GLU A 133 -33.82 -29.54 -10.29
N ARG A 134 -33.64 -30.30 -11.37
CA ARG A 134 -32.42 -31.11 -11.60
C ARG A 134 -31.14 -30.28 -11.75
N TYR A 135 -31.25 -28.99 -12.04
CA TYR A 135 -30.16 -28.07 -12.28
C TYR A 135 -29.83 -27.18 -11.08
N GLU A 136 -30.43 -27.40 -9.90
CA GLU A 136 -30.32 -26.53 -8.71
C GLU A 136 -28.86 -26.20 -8.32
N LYS A 137 -27.95 -27.16 -8.48
CA LYS A 137 -26.53 -27.02 -8.11
C LYS A 137 -25.64 -26.53 -9.26
N ARG A 138 -26.15 -26.54 -10.49
CA ARG A 138 -25.38 -26.14 -11.67
C ARG A 138 -25.07 -24.63 -11.64
N ILE A 139 -23.91 -24.26 -12.20
CA ILE A 139 -23.53 -22.86 -12.35
C ILE A 139 -24.27 -22.29 -13.55
N VAL A 140 -24.79 -21.07 -13.42
CA VAL A 140 -25.68 -20.46 -14.43
C VAL A 140 -25.04 -20.35 -15.80
N ARG A 141 -23.74 -20.03 -15.89
CA ARG A 141 -23.02 -19.96 -17.17
C ARG A 141 -22.97 -21.27 -17.97
N GLU A 142 -23.28 -22.40 -17.35
CA GLU A 142 -23.30 -23.73 -17.96
C GLU A 142 -24.67 -24.11 -18.55
N LEU A 143 -25.66 -23.21 -18.42
CA LEU A 143 -27.02 -23.39 -18.87
C LEU A 143 -27.25 -22.80 -20.27
N SER A 144 -28.15 -23.41 -21.04
CA SER A 144 -28.65 -22.82 -22.30
C SER A 144 -29.46 -21.56 -22.04
N GLY A 145 -29.65 -20.69 -23.07
CA GLY A 145 -30.41 -19.45 -22.95
C GLY A 145 -31.84 -19.66 -22.42
N GLY A 146 -32.55 -20.64 -22.94
CA GLY A 146 -33.89 -21.01 -22.45
C GLY A 146 -33.90 -21.52 -21.00
N GLN A 147 -32.87 -22.24 -20.57
CA GLN A 147 -32.69 -22.65 -19.16
C GLN A 147 -32.40 -21.46 -18.26
N GLN A 148 -31.55 -20.54 -18.71
CA GLN A 148 -31.26 -19.28 -17.96
C GLN A 148 -32.54 -18.45 -17.81
N GLN A 149 -33.37 -18.35 -18.87
CA GLN A 149 -34.62 -17.62 -18.81
C GLN A 149 -35.59 -18.25 -17.80
N ARG A 150 -35.73 -19.58 -17.80
CA ARG A 150 -36.53 -20.28 -16.77
C ARG A 150 -36.05 -20.03 -15.36
N VAL A 151 -34.73 -19.95 -15.13
CA VAL A 151 -34.15 -19.57 -13.84
C VAL A 151 -34.46 -18.11 -13.49
N SER A 152 -34.43 -17.18 -14.44
CA SER A 152 -34.82 -15.78 -14.25
C SER A 152 -36.29 -15.66 -13.82
N ILE A 153 -37.20 -16.41 -14.47
CA ILE A 153 -38.61 -16.52 -14.11
C ILE A 153 -38.76 -17.10 -12.71
N ALA A 154 -38.08 -18.22 -12.40
CA ALA A 154 -38.08 -18.82 -11.08
C ALA A 154 -37.64 -17.83 -9.98
N ARG A 155 -36.61 -17.03 -10.29
CA ARG A 155 -36.12 -16.00 -9.36
C ARG A 155 -37.20 -14.94 -9.07
N ALA A 156 -37.94 -14.50 -10.09
CA ALA A 156 -39.05 -13.56 -9.93
C ALA A 156 -40.19 -14.19 -9.11
N LEU A 157 -40.60 -15.41 -9.43
CA LEU A 157 -41.68 -16.14 -8.74
C LEU A 157 -41.38 -16.46 -7.28
N ALA A 158 -40.07 -16.67 -6.93
CA ALA A 158 -39.67 -16.94 -5.55
C ALA A 158 -40.03 -15.80 -4.59
N LEU A 159 -40.17 -14.58 -5.10
CA LEU A 159 -40.60 -13.41 -4.34
C LEU A 159 -42.10 -13.30 -4.19
N ARG A 160 -42.92 -14.02 -4.98
CA ARG A 160 -44.37 -13.86 -5.10
C ARG A 160 -44.76 -12.39 -5.28
N PRO A 161 -44.32 -11.76 -6.36
CA PRO A 161 -44.65 -10.37 -6.63
C PRO A 161 -46.13 -10.21 -7.02
N ARG A 162 -46.69 -9.02 -6.82
CA ARG A 162 -48.00 -8.67 -7.33
C ARG A 162 -47.97 -8.40 -8.84
N VAL A 163 -46.90 -7.76 -9.29
CA VAL A 163 -46.67 -7.44 -10.70
C VAL A 163 -45.33 -8.04 -11.15
N ILE A 164 -45.35 -8.71 -12.29
CA ILE A 164 -44.14 -9.20 -12.96
C ILE A 164 -43.95 -8.38 -14.21
N PHE A 165 -42.84 -7.66 -14.28
CA PHE A 165 -42.37 -6.97 -15.46
C PHE A 165 -41.43 -7.89 -16.25
N ALA A 166 -41.74 -8.14 -17.51
CA ALA A 166 -40.97 -8.99 -18.43
C ALA A 166 -40.55 -8.19 -19.66
N ASP A 167 -39.27 -7.89 -19.77
CA ASP A 167 -38.68 -7.13 -20.85
C ASP A 167 -38.14 -8.08 -21.92
N GLU A 168 -38.80 -8.22 -23.05
CA GLU A 168 -38.52 -9.13 -24.17
C GLU A 168 -38.04 -10.53 -23.70
N PRO A 169 -38.83 -11.25 -22.90
CA PRO A 169 -38.40 -12.49 -22.25
C PRO A 169 -38.16 -13.64 -23.25
N THR A 170 -38.47 -13.44 -24.53
CA THR A 170 -38.40 -14.43 -25.61
C THR A 170 -37.41 -14.05 -26.70
N GLY A 171 -36.83 -12.82 -26.68
CA GLY A 171 -36.06 -12.26 -27.80
C GLY A 171 -34.82 -13.04 -28.24
N ASN A 172 -34.29 -13.94 -27.39
CA ASN A 172 -33.11 -14.76 -27.68
C ASN A 172 -33.44 -16.26 -27.72
N LEU A 173 -34.72 -16.63 -27.96
CA LEU A 173 -35.19 -17.99 -27.87
C LEU A 173 -35.79 -18.43 -29.20
N ASP A 174 -35.71 -19.70 -29.48
CA ASP A 174 -36.43 -20.36 -30.57
C ASP A 174 -37.96 -20.38 -30.29
N GLU A 175 -38.76 -20.62 -31.31
CA GLU A 175 -40.23 -20.57 -31.21
C GLU A 175 -40.79 -21.54 -30.18
N ALA A 176 -40.22 -22.76 -30.07
CA ALA A 176 -40.69 -23.77 -29.13
C ALA A 176 -40.43 -23.31 -27.66
N ASN A 177 -39.28 -22.73 -27.37
CA ASN A 177 -38.96 -22.16 -26.07
C ASN A 177 -39.79 -20.88 -25.82
N THR A 178 -40.03 -20.05 -26.85
CA THR A 178 -40.89 -18.87 -26.74
C THR A 178 -42.30 -19.28 -26.28
N VAL A 179 -42.92 -20.26 -26.93
CA VAL A 179 -44.25 -20.79 -26.55
C VAL A 179 -44.24 -21.32 -25.11
N ASN A 180 -43.21 -22.11 -24.74
CA ASN A 180 -43.10 -22.67 -23.41
C ASN A 180 -42.98 -21.57 -22.33
N ILE A 181 -42.21 -20.52 -22.59
CA ILE A 181 -42.05 -19.38 -21.65
C ILE A 181 -43.32 -18.56 -21.53
N CYS A 182 -43.98 -18.26 -22.69
CA CYS A 182 -45.24 -17.50 -22.68
C CYS A 182 -46.37 -18.29 -22.01
N THR A 183 -46.45 -19.59 -22.21
CA THR A 183 -47.39 -20.49 -21.52
C THR A 183 -47.16 -20.46 -20.00
N LEU A 184 -45.89 -20.52 -19.56
CA LEU A 184 -45.56 -20.41 -18.15
C LEU A 184 -45.99 -19.03 -17.58
N LEU A 185 -45.71 -17.93 -18.29
CA LEU A 185 -46.11 -16.59 -17.87
C LEU A 185 -47.63 -16.43 -17.87
N ARG A 186 -48.35 -17.05 -18.82
CA ARG A 186 -49.80 -17.10 -18.84
C ARG A 186 -50.40 -17.79 -17.61
N ARG A 187 -49.84 -18.93 -17.22
CA ARG A 187 -50.20 -19.61 -15.96
C ARG A 187 -49.96 -18.75 -14.72
N VAL A 188 -48.85 -17.96 -14.70
CA VAL A 188 -48.55 -17.04 -13.62
C VAL A 188 -49.54 -15.88 -13.58
N SER A 189 -50.00 -15.38 -14.73
CA SER A 189 -50.90 -14.23 -14.81
C SER A 189 -52.26 -14.43 -14.17
N ARG A 190 -52.64 -15.68 -13.86
CA ARG A 190 -53.87 -16.00 -13.11
C ARG A 190 -53.79 -15.57 -11.62
N THR A 191 -52.57 -15.44 -11.07
CA THR A 191 -52.36 -15.08 -9.67
C THR A 191 -51.69 -13.73 -9.49
N SER A 192 -50.99 -13.25 -10.50
CA SER A 192 -50.25 -11.98 -10.51
C SER A 192 -50.46 -11.23 -11.81
N LEU A 193 -50.30 -9.91 -11.82
CA LEU A 193 -50.26 -9.18 -13.06
C LEU A 193 -48.95 -9.42 -13.77
N VAL A 194 -48.97 -9.85 -15.03
CA VAL A 194 -47.80 -9.95 -15.91
C VAL A 194 -47.86 -8.86 -16.93
N VAL A 195 -46.89 -7.99 -16.96
CA VAL A 195 -46.69 -6.94 -17.97
C VAL A 195 -45.50 -7.30 -18.84
N MET A 196 -45.71 -7.72 -20.04
CA MET A 196 -44.66 -8.16 -20.98
C MET A 196 -44.47 -7.11 -22.08
N VAL A 197 -43.26 -6.74 -22.31
CA VAL A 197 -42.82 -5.99 -23.48
C VAL A 197 -42.35 -6.94 -24.56
N THR A 198 -42.85 -6.77 -25.77
CA THR A 198 -42.43 -7.56 -26.96
C THR A 198 -42.57 -6.75 -28.21
N HIS A 199 -41.81 -7.13 -29.24
CA HIS A 199 -42.01 -6.62 -30.63
C HIS A 199 -42.77 -7.65 -31.46
N GLU A 200 -43.05 -8.85 -30.95
CA GLU A 200 -43.78 -9.92 -31.64
C GLU A 200 -45.29 -9.79 -31.43
N GLU A 201 -45.99 -9.27 -32.42
CA GLU A 201 -47.43 -9.07 -32.34
C GLU A 201 -48.22 -10.39 -32.28
N LYS A 202 -47.71 -11.47 -32.95
CA LYS A 202 -48.27 -12.81 -32.89
C LYS A 202 -48.36 -13.32 -31.43
N THR A 203 -47.23 -13.27 -30.73
CA THR A 203 -47.13 -13.69 -29.33
C THR A 203 -48.06 -12.86 -28.41
N ALA A 204 -48.14 -11.55 -28.65
CA ALA A 204 -49.02 -10.67 -27.85
C ALA A 204 -50.49 -11.03 -28.09
N ARG A 205 -50.92 -11.18 -29.33
CA ARG A 205 -52.31 -11.51 -29.68
C ARG A 205 -52.79 -12.87 -29.14
N PHE A 206 -51.89 -13.83 -29.09
CA PHE A 206 -52.28 -15.16 -28.59
C PHE A 206 -52.32 -15.25 -27.07
N PHE A 207 -51.32 -14.70 -26.37
CA PHE A 207 -51.18 -14.88 -24.90
C PHE A 207 -51.77 -13.79 -24.04
N ALA A 208 -51.91 -12.53 -24.53
CA ALA A 208 -52.35 -11.42 -23.72
C ALA A 208 -53.87 -11.33 -23.56
N ASP A 209 -54.30 -10.73 -22.41
CA ASP A 209 -55.69 -10.32 -22.19
C ASP A 209 -55.90 -8.87 -22.63
N ARG A 210 -54.80 -8.08 -22.71
CA ARG A 210 -54.81 -6.67 -23.10
C ARG A 210 -53.51 -6.33 -23.81
N ILE A 211 -53.63 -5.60 -24.91
CA ILE A 211 -52.49 -5.13 -25.70
C ILE A 211 -52.46 -3.63 -25.70
N ILE A 212 -51.34 -3.02 -25.32
CA ILE A 212 -51.10 -1.61 -25.32
C ILE A 212 -50.02 -1.33 -26.35
N ARG A 213 -50.36 -0.55 -27.37
CA ARG A 213 -49.40 -0.17 -28.43
C ARG A 213 -48.81 1.18 -28.12
N ILE A 214 -47.46 1.24 -28.16
CA ILE A 214 -46.69 2.45 -27.97
C ILE A 214 -46.00 2.83 -29.26
N ALA A 215 -46.13 4.10 -29.65
CA ALA A 215 -45.38 4.72 -30.73
C ALA A 215 -44.90 6.11 -30.26
N ASP A 216 -43.64 6.45 -30.53
CA ASP A 216 -43.02 7.75 -30.21
C ASP A 216 -43.27 8.19 -28.76
N GLY A 217 -43.12 7.26 -27.81
CA GLY A 217 -43.27 7.52 -26.39
C GLY A 217 -44.70 7.83 -25.92
N ARG A 218 -45.73 7.56 -26.73
CA ARG A 218 -47.14 7.74 -26.40
C ARG A 218 -47.94 6.45 -26.57
N ILE A 219 -49.00 6.28 -25.81
CA ILE A 219 -49.95 5.20 -26.00
C ILE A 219 -50.85 5.60 -27.21
N VAL A 220 -50.82 4.79 -28.25
CA VAL A 220 -51.60 5.03 -29.45
C VAL A 220 -52.81 4.08 -29.56
N GLU A 221 -52.80 2.93 -28.92
CA GLU A 221 -53.87 1.97 -28.96
C GLU A 221 -53.92 1.16 -27.65
N ASP A 222 -55.12 0.79 -27.22
CA ASP A 222 -55.37 0.00 -26.00
C ASP A 222 -56.48 -0.99 -26.27
N LEU A 223 -56.14 -2.23 -26.53
CA LEU A 223 -57.05 -3.30 -26.95
C LEU A 223 -57.32 -4.31 -25.85
N SER A 224 -58.58 -4.70 -25.69
CA SER A 224 -58.98 -5.80 -24.80
C SER A 224 -60.20 -6.52 -25.35
N GLY A 225 -60.38 -7.81 -24.99
CA GLY A 225 -61.60 -8.55 -25.29
C GLY A 225 -61.73 -9.04 -26.73
N TRP A 226 -60.67 -9.38 -27.44
CA TRP A 226 -60.71 -10.00 -28.76
C TRP A 226 -60.78 -11.53 -28.65
N ASN A 227 -61.32 -12.18 -29.71
CA ASN A 227 -61.30 -13.60 -29.88
C ASN A 227 -59.88 -14.07 -30.23
N ARG A 228 -59.34 -15.03 -29.50
CA ARG A 228 -58.00 -15.57 -29.78
C ARG A 228 -58.10 -16.58 -30.92
N GLU A 229 -57.26 -16.41 -31.90
CA GLU A 229 -57.03 -17.40 -32.94
C GLU A 229 -55.98 -18.44 -32.49
N ASP A 230 -55.97 -19.62 -33.05
CA ASP A 230 -54.94 -20.64 -32.76
C ASP A 230 -53.54 -20.11 -33.11
N TYR A 231 -52.53 -20.44 -32.28
CA TYR A 231 -51.17 -19.91 -32.44
C TYR A 231 -50.60 -20.16 -33.84
N ALA A 232 -50.92 -21.32 -34.42
CA ALA A 232 -50.47 -21.69 -35.76
C ALA A 232 -51.13 -20.80 -36.85
N ALA A 233 -52.37 -20.39 -36.66
CA ALA A 233 -53.10 -19.54 -37.61
C ALA A 233 -52.59 -18.09 -37.70
N LEU A 234 -51.91 -17.62 -36.63
CA LEU A 234 -51.35 -16.26 -36.56
C LEU A 234 -49.96 -16.11 -37.22
N GLY A 235 -49.39 -17.18 -37.75
CA GLY A 235 -48.07 -17.22 -38.40
C GLY A 235 -48.14 -17.17 -39.90
N GLY A 236 -48.29 -15.96 -40.52
CA GLY A 236 -48.49 -15.84 -41.99
C GLY A 236 -47.25 -16.18 -42.85
N ASP A 237 -46.02 -16.15 -42.37
CA ASP A 237 -44.80 -16.17 -43.21
C ASP A 237 -43.80 -17.28 -42.89
N ARG A 238 -44.24 -18.32 -42.15
CA ARG A 238 -43.39 -19.47 -41.81
C ARG A 238 -43.98 -20.75 -42.32
N ILE A 239 -43.17 -21.55 -43.00
CA ILE A 239 -43.56 -22.86 -43.54
C ILE A 239 -42.95 -23.95 -42.65
N TYR A 240 -43.79 -24.80 -42.05
CA TYR A 240 -43.32 -25.96 -41.28
C TYR A 240 -43.26 -27.19 -42.21
N ALA A 241 -42.08 -27.77 -42.31
CA ALA A 241 -41.85 -28.95 -43.19
C ALA A 241 -42.69 -30.18 -42.76
N GLY A 242 -43.07 -30.28 -41.47
CA GLY A 242 -43.89 -31.38 -40.94
C GLY A 242 -45.32 -31.36 -41.36
N ASP A 243 -45.89 -30.22 -41.83
CA ASP A 243 -47.24 -30.07 -42.31
C ASP A 243 -47.33 -30.21 -43.84
N CYS A 244 -46.20 -30.40 -44.49
CA CYS A 244 -46.06 -30.56 -45.94
C CYS A 244 -45.69 -31.99 -46.26
N THR A 245 -46.19 -32.45 -47.44
CA THR A 245 -45.65 -33.66 -48.07
C THR A 245 -44.34 -33.29 -48.75
N GLU A 246 -43.29 -34.04 -48.42
CA GLU A 246 -41.94 -33.84 -48.92
C GLU A 246 -41.67 -34.76 -50.13
N GLU A 247 -41.27 -34.14 -51.24
CA GLU A 247 -40.83 -34.87 -52.45
C GLU A 247 -39.40 -34.43 -52.75
N ILE A 248 -38.45 -35.36 -52.82
CA ILE A 248 -37.05 -35.11 -53.14
C ILE A 248 -36.78 -35.63 -54.53
N ALA A 249 -36.35 -34.81 -55.47
CA ALA A 249 -35.85 -35.19 -56.78
C ALA A 249 -34.32 -35.00 -56.79
N GLU A 250 -33.59 -36.10 -56.98
CA GLU A 250 -32.12 -36.14 -57.07
C GLU A 250 -31.63 -36.47 -58.48
N ALA A 251 -30.65 -35.72 -58.96
CA ALA A 251 -29.95 -36.01 -60.21
C ALA A 251 -28.46 -35.67 -60.01
N GLU A 252 -27.59 -36.21 -60.91
CA GLU A 252 -26.13 -35.90 -60.76
C GLU A 252 -25.82 -34.40 -60.60
N GLY A 253 -25.31 -34.03 -59.44
CA GLY A 253 -24.86 -32.69 -59.13
C GLY A 253 -25.96 -31.70 -58.62
N PHE A 254 -27.18 -32.20 -58.32
CA PHE A 254 -28.28 -31.33 -57.89
C PHE A 254 -29.41 -32.12 -57.19
N SER A 255 -29.90 -31.54 -56.09
CA SER A 255 -31.03 -32.05 -55.35
C SER A 255 -32.09 -30.93 -55.17
N VAL A 256 -33.34 -31.23 -55.37
CA VAL A 256 -34.51 -30.35 -55.17
C VAL A 256 -35.41 -30.95 -54.10
N ARG A 257 -35.61 -30.22 -53.02
CA ARG A 257 -36.56 -30.55 -51.98
C ARG A 257 -37.85 -29.75 -52.22
N LEU A 258 -38.95 -30.42 -52.53
CA LEU A 258 -40.26 -29.80 -52.72
C LEU A 258 -41.16 -30.11 -51.55
N LEU A 259 -41.52 -29.04 -50.81
CA LEU A 259 -42.48 -29.10 -49.72
C LEU A 259 -43.87 -28.67 -50.22
N ARG A 260 -44.86 -29.56 -50.17
CA ARG A 260 -46.23 -29.34 -50.70
C ARG A 260 -47.24 -29.37 -49.55
N ALA A 261 -47.94 -28.26 -49.35
CA ALA A 261 -49.07 -28.23 -48.44
C ALA A 261 -50.26 -29.09 -48.90
N PRO A 262 -51.02 -29.68 -47.96
CA PRO A 262 -52.20 -30.46 -48.33
C PRO A 262 -53.17 -29.63 -49.19
N GLY A 263 -53.55 -30.14 -50.36
CA GLY A 263 -54.47 -29.46 -51.30
C GLY A 263 -53.82 -28.45 -52.26
N ALA A 264 -52.48 -28.28 -52.21
CA ALA A 264 -51.82 -27.40 -53.16
C ALA A 264 -51.84 -27.89 -54.58
N ALA A 265 -52.05 -26.99 -55.52
CA ALA A 265 -52.04 -27.32 -56.98
C ALA A 265 -50.71 -27.89 -57.43
N PRO A 266 -50.68 -28.72 -58.49
CA PRO A 266 -49.44 -29.27 -59.01
C PRO A 266 -48.49 -28.14 -59.50
N VAL A 267 -47.25 -28.29 -59.23
CA VAL A 267 -46.21 -27.25 -59.46
C VAL A 267 -45.18 -27.85 -60.43
N THR A 268 -44.94 -27.16 -61.55
CA THR A 268 -43.83 -27.47 -62.44
C THR A 268 -42.65 -26.54 -62.18
N LEU A 269 -41.55 -27.13 -61.72
CA LEU A 269 -40.30 -26.41 -61.41
C LEU A 269 -39.28 -26.69 -62.51
N THR A 270 -38.82 -25.69 -63.20
CA THR A 270 -37.70 -25.80 -64.15
C THR A 270 -36.50 -25.08 -63.58
N VAL A 271 -35.41 -25.78 -63.29
CA VAL A 271 -34.16 -25.24 -62.78
C VAL A 271 -33.10 -25.31 -63.90
N ALA A 272 -32.48 -24.19 -64.23
CA ALA A 272 -31.36 -24.11 -65.15
C ALA A 272 -30.13 -23.60 -64.38
N ALA A 273 -29.11 -24.45 -64.21
CA ALA A 273 -27.82 -24.08 -63.59
C ALA A 273 -26.89 -23.54 -64.69
N LEU A 274 -26.49 -22.31 -64.59
CA LEU A 274 -25.51 -21.63 -65.42
C LEU A 274 -24.21 -21.37 -64.59
N PRO A 275 -23.05 -21.19 -65.20
CA PRO A 275 -21.77 -21.10 -64.47
C PRO A 275 -21.76 -20.06 -63.33
N ASN A 276 -22.54 -18.99 -63.40
CA ASN A 276 -22.56 -17.92 -62.43
C ASN A 276 -23.95 -17.59 -61.88
N ARG A 277 -24.98 -18.38 -62.19
CA ARG A 277 -26.32 -18.13 -61.68
C ARG A 277 -27.23 -19.38 -61.87
N ILE A 278 -28.18 -19.51 -60.97
CA ILE A 278 -29.24 -20.50 -61.06
C ILE A 278 -30.54 -19.74 -61.43
N VAL A 279 -31.19 -20.23 -62.47
CA VAL A 279 -32.50 -19.70 -62.92
C VAL A 279 -33.57 -20.70 -62.56
N ILE A 280 -34.54 -20.28 -61.78
CA ILE A 280 -35.69 -21.09 -61.37
C ILE A 280 -36.95 -20.54 -62.06
N LYS A 281 -37.68 -21.40 -62.78
CA LYS A 281 -39.00 -21.08 -63.45
C LYS A 281 -40.08 -21.93 -62.81
N LEU A 282 -41.12 -21.25 -62.26
CA LEU A 282 -42.25 -21.91 -61.65
C LEU A 282 -43.52 -21.63 -62.46
N ASN A 283 -44.18 -22.68 -62.92
CA ASN A 283 -45.48 -22.56 -63.70
C ASN A 283 -45.47 -21.44 -64.74
N ASP A 284 -44.45 -21.40 -65.60
CA ASP A 284 -44.22 -20.37 -66.64
C ASP A 284 -43.91 -18.95 -66.19
N ARG A 285 -43.86 -18.65 -64.88
CA ARG A 285 -43.35 -17.41 -64.37
C ARG A 285 -41.89 -17.48 -64.04
N ARG A 286 -41.09 -16.47 -64.42
CA ARG A 286 -39.65 -16.39 -64.19
C ARG A 286 -39.40 -15.80 -62.81
N ILE A 287 -38.80 -16.57 -61.90
CA ILE A 287 -38.31 -16.07 -60.58
C ILE A 287 -36.79 -16.08 -60.69
N VAL A 288 -36.16 -14.92 -60.60
CA VAL A 288 -34.72 -14.76 -60.51
C VAL A 288 -34.39 -14.37 -59.04
N SER A 289 -33.86 -15.34 -58.30
CA SER A 289 -33.30 -15.03 -56.95
C SER A 289 -31.86 -14.61 -57.09
N THR A 290 -31.56 -13.33 -56.97
CA THR A 290 -30.24 -12.81 -56.70
C THR A 290 -30.19 -12.41 -55.22
N GLY A 291 -29.51 -13.19 -54.41
CA GLY A 291 -29.14 -12.98 -53.06
C GLY A 291 -29.47 -11.66 -52.33
N SER A 292 -30.64 -11.54 -51.73
CA SER A 292 -30.86 -10.84 -50.46
C SER A 292 -32.02 -11.54 -49.74
N THR A 293 -31.71 -12.02 -48.55
CA THR A 293 -32.48 -12.97 -47.75
C THR A 293 -33.54 -12.36 -46.86
N SER A 294 -33.97 -11.13 -47.07
CA SER A 294 -34.82 -10.41 -46.14
C SER A 294 -36.33 -10.51 -46.35
N GLU A 295 -36.83 -11.23 -47.32
CA GLU A 295 -38.28 -11.33 -47.62
C GLU A 295 -38.79 -12.75 -47.98
N LEU A 296 -38.01 -13.78 -47.74
CA LEU A 296 -38.47 -15.18 -47.97
C LEU A 296 -39.01 -15.77 -46.67
N PRO A 297 -40.14 -16.52 -46.72
CA PRO A 297 -40.66 -17.21 -45.54
C PRO A 297 -39.62 -18.20 -45.01
N GLU A 298 -39.42 -18.21 -43.71
CA GLU A 298 -38.47 -19.11 -43.03
C GLU A 298 -39.06 -20.54 -43.02
N ILE A 299 -38.31 -21.49 -43.59
CA ILE A 299 -38.68 -22.90 -43.57
C ILE A 299 -38.15 -23.52 -42.29
N LEU A 300 -39.03 -23.98 -41.41
CA LEU A 300 -38.68 -24.63 -40.14
C LEU A 300 -38.88 -26.13 -40.26
N GLU A 301 -37.95 -26.92 -39.75
CA GLU A 301 -38.08 -28.37 -39.61
C GLU A 301 -39.00 -28.72 -38.46
N GLY A 302 -39.93 -29.64 -38.67
CA GLY A 302 -40.91 -30.08 -37.66
C GLY A 302 -42.32 -29.55 -37.89
N SER A 303 -43.24 -29.86 -36.98
CA SER A 303 -44.62 -29.39 -37.02
C SER A 303 -44.77 -28.18 -36.08
N PRO A 304 -45.70 -27.24 -36.41
CA PRO A 304 -45.98 -26.11 -35.54
C PRO A 304 -46.41 -26.57 -34.14
N PRO A 305 -46.04 -25.81 -33.09
CA PRO A 305 -46.54 -26.14 -31.78
C PRO A 305 -48.06 -26.09 -31.78
N SER A 306 -48.71 -27.23 -31.56
CA SER A 306 -50.17 -27.36 -31.53
C SER A 306 -50.72 -26.79 -30.22
N LEU A 307 -50.92 -25.48 -30.16
CA LEU A 307 -51.55 -24.80 -29.07
C LEU A 307 -52.85 -24.19 -29.59
N SER A 308 -53.97 -24.74 -29.13
CA SER A 308 -55.27 -24.14 -29.36
C SER A 308 -55.59 -23.14 -28.26
N ALA A 309 -56.34 -22.07 -28.62
CA ALA A 309 -56.76 -21.04 -27.68
C ALA A 309 -57.57 -21.64 -26.49
N GLU A 310 -58.35 -22.68 -26.73
CA GLU A 310 -59.14 -23.39 -25.71
C GLU A 310 -58.27 -24.06 -24.62
N HIS A 311 -57.12 -24.63 -25.00
CA HIS A 311 -56.24 -25.31 -24.04
C HIS A 311 -55.52 -24.30 -23.07
N LEU A 312 -55.27 -23.05 -23.52
CA LEU A 312 -54.67 -22.03 -22.69
C LEU A 312 -55.54 -21.67 -21.45
N ASP A 313 -56.82 -21.67 -21.58
CA ASP A 313 -57.72 -21.26 -20.54
C ASP A 313 -58.17 -22.46 -19.65
N THR A 314 -57.94 -23.70 -20.10
CA THR A 314 -58.25 -24.92 -19.31
C THR A 314 -57.09 -25.36 -18.41
N GLU A 315 -55.85 -25.05 -18.73
CA GLU A 315 -54.70 -25.35 -17.88
C GLU A 315 -54.76 -24.63 -16.51
N GLY A 316 -54.66 -25.41 -15.45
CA GLY A 316 -54.68 -24.89 -14.04
C GLY A 316 -53.58 -23.83 -13.80
N GLY A 317 -53.90 -22.83 -13.02
CA GLY A 317 -52.91 -21.88 -12.53
C GLY A 317 -51.76 -22.53 -11.76
N ILE A 318 -50.60 -21.87 -11.70
CA ILE A 318 -49.51 -22.32 -10.84
C ILE A 318 -49.94 -22.20 -9.37
N GLU A 319 -49.71 -23.27 -8.58
CA GLU A 319 -49.96 -23.19 -7.15
C GLU A 319 -49.20 -22.00 -6.55
N PRO A 320 -49.91 -21.06 -5.90
CA PRO A 320 -49.26 -19.88 -5.36
C PRO A 320 -48.32 -20.25 -4.24
N VAL A 321 -47.07 -19.87 -4.37
CA VAL A 321 -46.08 -20.03 -3.28
C VAL A 321 -46.62 -19.37 -2.02
N SER A 322 -46.51 -20.02 -0.88
CA SER A 322 -47.06 -19.55 0.40
C SER A 322 -46.71 -18.10 0.71
N PRO A 323 -47.67 -17.27 1.17
CA PRO A 323 -47.39 -15.89 1.54
C PRO A 323 -46.42 -15.84 2.72
N VAL A 324 -45.45 -14.94 2.70
CA VAL A 324 -44.47 -14.78 3.77
C VAL A 324 -44.35 -13.29 4.12
N ARG A 325 -44.20 -13.03 5.40
CA ARG A 325 -43.96 -11.66 5.90
C ARG A 325 -42.69 -11.13 5.29
N ARG A 326 -42.77 -9.95 4.71
CA ARG A 326 -41.59 -9.24 4.18
C ARG A 326 -40.89 -8.44 5.26
N THR A 327 -39.59 -8.38 5.18
CA THR A 327 -38.73 -7.57 6.05
C THR A 327 -38.12 -6.45 5.25
N ARG A 328 -37.49 -5.49 5.92
CA ARG A 328 -36.78 -4.41 5.24
C ARG A 328 -35.75 -4.99 4.26
N PRO A 329 -35.57 -4.35 3.06
CA PRO A 329 -34.57 -4.80 2.10
C PRO A 329 -33.20 -5.00 2.73
N GLY A 330 -32.57 -6.14 2.46
CA GLY A 330 -31.25 -6.50 2.97
C GLY A 330 -31.21 -7.12 4.37
N THR A 331 -32.32 -7.22 5.10
CA THR A 331 -32.32 -7.79 6.46
C THR A 331 -31.77 -9.22 6.47
N GLY A 332 -32.17 -10.06 5.52
CA GLY A 332 -31.65 -11.43 5.38
C GLY A 332 -30.22 -11.54 4.84
N PHE A 333 -29.60 -10.41 4.45
CA PHE A 333 -28.19 -10.35 4.04
C PHE A 333 -27.32 -9.91 5.23
N GLY A 334 -27.18 -10.82 6.21
CA GLY A 334 -26.46 -10.56 7.46
C GLY A 334 -24.94 -10.71 7.35
N ALA A 335 -24.24 -10.51 8.48
CA ALA A 335 -22.77 -10.57 8.56
C ALA A 335 -22.17 -11.89 8.03
N LYS A 336 -22.82 -13.04 8.33
CA LYS A 336 -22.40 -14.36 7.81
C LYS A 336 -22.41 -14.41 6.27
N MET A 337 -23.40 -13.79 5.64
CA MET A 337 -23.51 -13.74 4.19
C MET A 337 -22.51 -12.78 3.57
N ILE A 338 -22.31 -11.61 4.19
CA ILE A 338 -21.28 -10.63 3.79
C ILE A 338 -19.90 -11.27 3.84
N SER A 339 -19.55 -11.95 4.92
CA SER A 339 -18.25 -12.62 5.05
C SER A 339 -18.09 -13.81 4.09
N ALA A 340 -19.17 -14.54 3.80
CA ALA A 340 -19.15 -15.64 2.84
C ALA A 340 -18.92 -15.11 1.42
N GLU A 341 -19.58 -14.00 1.03
CA GLU A 341 -19.36 -13.37 -0.28
C GLU A 341 -17.97 -12.76 -0.40
N ALA A 342 -17.49 -12.04 0.61
CA ALA A 342 -16.12 -11.52 0.61
C ALA A 342 -15.07 -12.63 0.44
N ARG A 343 -15.23 -13.75 1.18
CA ARG A 343 -14.34 -14.92 1.03
C ARG A 343 -14.43 -15.57 -0.35
N ARG A 344 -15.63 -15.63 -0.94
CA ARG A 344 -15.80 -16.14 -2.30
C ARG A 344 -15.16 -15.23 -3.32
N LEU A 345 -15.34 -13.92 -3.17
CA LEU A 345 -14.65 -12.92 -4.01
C LEU A 345 -13.14 -13.06 -3.91
N LEU A 346 -12.59 -13.40 -2.76
CA LEU A 346 -11.16 -13.70 -2.58
C LEU A 346 -10.71 -14.97 -3.33
N ARG A 347 -11.55 -16.00 -3.37
CA ARG A 347 -11.21 -17.31 -3.97
C ARG A 347 -11.47 -17.36 -5.48
N SER A 348 -12.46 -16.61 -5.98
CA SER A 348 -12.79 -16.58 -7.41
C SER A 348 -11.79 -15.71 -8.18
N GLY A 349 -11.34 -16.11 -9.37
CA GLY A 349 -10.57 -15.27 -10.29
C GLY A 349 -9.20 -15.76 -10.75
N GLY A 350 -8.86 -17.05 -10.55
CA GLY A 350 -7.72 -17.71 -11.22
C GLY A 350 -6.39 -16.94 -11.18
N ALA A 351 -5.60 -17.06 -12.25
CA ALA A 351 -4.27 -16.47 -12.40
C ALA A 351 -4.23 -14.94 -12.20
N LYS A 352 -5.24 -14.19 -12.70
CA LYS A 352 -5.29 -12.73 -12.56
C LYS A 352 -5.25 -12.27 -11.11
N LYS A 353 -5.94 -12.95 -10.20
CA LYS A 353 -5.94 -12.59 -8.79
C LYS A 353 -4.66 -12.94 -8.06
N THR A 354 -4.00 -14.03 -8.48
CA THR A 354 -2.67 -14.35 -7.97
C THR A 354 -1.69 -13.25 -8.34
N VAL A 355 -1.73 -12.77 -9.58
CA VAL A 355 -0.94 -11.62 -10.04
C VAL A 355 -1.26 -10.39 -9.18
N THR A 356 -2.55 -10.06 -8.95
CA THR A 356 -2.97 -8.93 -8.10
C THR A 356 -2.38 -9.03 -6.69
N ARG A 357 -2.38 -10.22 -6.08
CA ARG A 357 -1.83 -10.45 -4.73
C ARG A 357 -0.31 -10.27 -4.70
N ILE A 358 0.39 -10.79 -5.71
CA ILE A 358 1.84 -10.63 -5.83
C ILE A 358 2.19 -9.14 -5.99
N PHE A 359 1.49 -8.43 -6.86
CA PHE A 359 1.71 -6.99 -7.04
C PHE A 359 1.43 -6.20 -5.76
N LEU A 360 0.35 -6.51 -5.05
CA LEU A 360 0.02 -5.86 -3.78
C LEU A 360 1.11 -6.10 -2.72
N PHE A 361 1.64 -7.32 -2.65
CA PHE A 361 2.76 -7.67 -1.78
C PHE A 361 4.01 -6.85 -2.14
N LEU A 362 4.40 -6.85 -3.42
CA LEU A 362 5.60 -6.14 -3.91
C LEU A 362 5.49 -4.62 -3.72
N ILE A 363 4.34 -4.03 -4.05
CA ILE A 363 4.10 -2.59 -3.85
C ILE A 363 4.25 -2.22 -2.37
N THR A 364 3.68 -3.04 -1.47
CA THR A 364 3.77 -2.78 -0.03
C THR A 364 5.20 -2.90 0.46
N ALA A 365 5.92 -3.96 0.07
CA ALA A 365 7.32 -4.16 0.42
C ALA A 365 8.19 -2.99 -0.06
N LEU A 366 8.03 -2.59 -1.33
CA LEU A 366 8.77 -1.47 -1.92
C LEU A 366 8.51 -0.15 -1.20
N THR A 367 7.25 0.13 -0.84
CA THR A 367 6.89 1.38 -0.15
C THR A 367 7.48 1.42 1.26
N VAL A 368 7.42 0.31 2.00
CA VAL A 368 8.01 0.22 3.36
C VAL A 368 9.53 0.34 3.28
N PHE A 369 10.17 -0.35 2.34
CA PHE A 369 11.62 -0.26 2.14
C PHE A 369 12.06 1.16 1.76
N SER A 370 11.39 1.80 0.81
CA SER A 370 11.68 3.16 0.38
C SER A 370 11.51 4.18 1.52
N LEU A 371 10.52 3.98 2.40
CA LEU A 371 10.37 4.82 3.58
C LEU A 371 11.49 4.59 4.60
N ALA A 372 11.92 3.34 4.78
CA ALA A 372 13.04 3.02 5.67
C ALA A 372 14.36 3.63 5.16
N ASP A 373 14.64 3.54 3.86
CA ASP A 373 15.80 4.18 3.23
C ASP A 373 15.79 5.71 3.41
N PHE A 374 14.62 6.34 3.28
CA PHE A 374 14.47 7.77 3.55
C PHE A 374 14.74 8.11 5.03
N LEU A 375 14.15 7.36 5.96
CA LEU A 375 14.30 7.62 7.39
C LEU A 375 15.73 7.41 7.88
N SER A 376 16.45 6.42 7.32
CA SER A 376 17.84 6.15 7.68
C SER A 376 18.78 7.31 7.31
N VAL A 377 18.52 7.97 6.19
CA VAL A 377 19.31 9.14 5.77
C VAL A 377 18.97 10.40 6.57
N ALA A 378 17.74 10.47 7.10
CA ALA A 378 17.28 11.60 7.91
C ALA A 378 17.78 11.53 9.37
N GLN A 379 18.20 10.37 9.86
CA GLN A 379 18.77 10.20 11.18
C GLN A 379 20.29 10.42 11.11
N LEU A 380 20.76 11.46 11.81
CA LEU A 380 22.19 11.69 12.02
C LEU A 380 22.57 11.01 13.35
N ASP A 381 23.50 10.06 13.30
CA ASP A 381 24.12 9.52 14.51
C ASP A 381 25.42 10.29 14.79
N PRO A 382 25.49 11.07 15.88
CA PRO A 382 26.69 11.81 16.27
C PRO A 382 27.92 10.91 16.39
N HIS A 383 27.75 9.64 16.78
CA HIS A 383 28.85 8.67 16.92
C HIS A 383 29.60 8.42 15.60
N ASP A 384 29.00 8.71 14.45
CA ASP A 384 29.65 8.44 13.17
C ASP A 384 30.67 9.52 12.77
N PHE A 385 30.46 10.77 13.18
CA PHE A 385 31.23 11.90 12.67
C PHE A 385 31.81 12.82 13.75
N ILE A 386 31.28 12.83 14.99
CA ILE A 386 31.83 13.64 16.07
C ILE A 386 32.99 12.91 16.71
N THR A 387 34.13 13.58 16.76
CA THR A 387 35.38 13.09 17.38
C THR A 387 35.91 14.02 18.47
N THR A 388 35.31 15.21 18.62
CA THR A 388 35.74 16.25 19.55
C THR A 388 34.68 16.45 20.63
N ASP A 389 35.13 16.62 21.88
CA ASP A 389 34.24 16.95 23.00
C ASP A 389 33.49 18.25 22.77
N PRO A 390 32.20 18.33 23.11
CA PRO A 390 31.36 19.50 22.85
C PRO A 390 31.79 20.77 23.59
N HIS A 391 32.56 20.64 24.68
CA HIS A 391 33.04 21.76 25.50
C HIS A 391 34.40 22.30 25.08
N LEU A 392 35.03 21.71 24.04
CA LEU A 392 36.35 22.12 23.58
C LEU A 392 36.28 23.15 22.46
N LEU A 393 37.11 24.17 22.59
CA LEU A 393 37.44 25.13 21.55
C LEU A 393 38.95 25.04 21.24
N ARG A 394 39.28 24.97 19.95
CA ARG A 394 40.63 25.08 19.46
C ARG A 394 40.92 26.51 19.10
N ILE A 395 41.95 27.09 19.71
CA ILE A 395 42.42 28.46 19.47
C ILE A 395 43.74 28.43 18.77
N THR A 396 43.85 29.17 17.70
CA THR A 396 45.08 29.30 16.91
C THR A 396 45.38 30.79 16.77
N ILE A 397 46.57 31.21 17.23
CA ILE A 397 47.05 32.55 17.03
C ILE A 397 47.84 32.61 15.71
N GLN A 398 47.36 33.41 14.81
CA GLN A 398 47.93 33.54 13.48
C GLN A 398 48.65 34.88 13.35
N ARG A 399 49.79 34.86 12.66
CA ARG A 399 50.54 36.07 12.38
C ARG A 399 49.71 37.05 11.55
N ASN A 400 49.79 38.36 11.92
CA ASN A 400 49.28 39.42 11.07
C ASN A 400 50.35 39.90 10.10
N ALA A 401 49.98 40.55 9.02
CA ALA A 401 50.86 41.03 7.94
C ALA A 401 51.98 42.01 8.42
N GLY A 402 51.86 42.56 9.65
CA GLY A 402 52.85 43.45 10.25
C GLY A 402 53.80 42.83 11.24
N MET A 403 53.66 41.54 11.55
CA MET A 403 54.49 40.83 12.52
C MET A 403 55.80 40.38 11.87
N GLY A 404 56.93 40.48 12.59
CA GLY A 404 58.24 39.97 12.13
C GLY A 404 58.21 38.47 11.87
N GLU A 405 59.28 37.96 11.17
CA GLU A 405 59.40 36.51 10.92
C GLU A 405 59.89 35.71 12.17
N ASP A 406 60.17 36.41 13.29
CA ASP A 406 60.68 35.79 14.49
C ASP A 406 59.60 34.86 15.15
N PRO A 407 59.89 33.56 15.34
CA PRO A 407 59.01 32.65 16.02
C PRO A 407 58.69 33.03 17.44
N ASP A 408 59.61 33.69 18.12
CA ASP A 408 59.47 34.06 19.56
C ASP A 408 58.42 35.17 19.78
N GLU A 409 58.21 36.04 18.80
CA GLU A 409 57.15 37.07 18.85
C GLU A 409 55.75 36.39 18.89
N LEU A 410 55.54 35.40 18.03
CA LEU A 410 54.27 34.68 17.98
C LEU A 410 53.99 33.91 19.32
N LEU A 411 55.05 33.36 19.89
CA LEU A 411 54.93 32.63 21.17
C LEU A 411 54.63 33.59 22.31
N THR A 412 55.26 34.79 22.33
CA THR A 412 54.97 35.82 23.32
C THR A 412 53.53 36.31 23.23
N ALA A 413 53.03 36.51 22.00
CA ALA A 413 51.65 36.89 21.79
C ALA A 413 50.68 35.76 22.26
N ALA A 414 51.04 34.48 22.07
CA ALA A 414 50.28 33.36 22.55
C ALA A 414 50.22 33.30 24.09
N ASP A 415 51.39 33.51 24.76
CA ASP A 415 51.44 33.53 26.19
C ASP A 415 50.59 34.65 26.81
N ALA A 416 50.62 35.84 26.17
CA ALA A 416 49.80 36.98 26.60
C ALA A 416 48.29 36.68 26.41
N ALA A 417 47.91 36.09 25.29
CA ALA A 417 46.52 35.67 25.04
C ALA A 417 46.03 34.61 26.03
N ILE A 418 46.88 33.62 26.34
CA ILE A 418 46.54 32.56 27.35
C ILE A 418 46.39 33.17 28.72
N ALA A 419 47.27 34.08 29.14
CA ALA A 419 47.16 34.79 30.42
C ALA A 419 45.83 35.58 30.49
N TYR A 420 45.52 36.33 29.43
CA TYR A 420 44.30 37.10 29.37
C TYR A 420 43.03 36.23 29.48
N ILE A 421 43.00 35.09 28.75
CA ILE A 421 41.87 34.14 28.78
C ILE A 421 41.71 33.55 30.17
N ARG A 422 42.81 33.21 30.86
CA ARG A 422 42.77 32.66 32.23
C ARG A 422 42.30 33.68 33.29
N GLU A 423 42.66 34.95 33.11
CA GLU A 423 42.34 36.01 34.07
C GLU A 423 40.95 36.60 33.88
N ASN A 424 40.52 36.78 32.65
CA ASN A 424 39.33 37.55 32.33
C ASN A 424 38.20 36.70 31.69
N GLY A 425 38.51 35.48 31.21
CA GLY A 425 37.55 34.60 30.55
C GLY A 425 36.58 33.92 31.52
N PRO A 426 35.49 33.33 31.01
CA PRO A 426 34.64 32.44 31.78
C PRO A 426 35.45 31.28 32.37
N ASP A 427 34.87 30.55 33.35
CA ASP A 427 35.53 29.40 33.96
C ASP A 427 35.97 28.38 32.87
N CYS A 428 37.28 28.26 32.73
CA CYS A 428 37.90 27.50 31.69
C CYS A 428 39.23 26.87 32.07
N THR A 429 39.60 25.83 31.37
CA THR A 429 40.90 25.18 31.51
C THR A 429 41.61 25.20 30.16
N VAL A 430 42.84 25.72 30.15
CA VAL A 430 43.65 25.82 28.92
C VAL A 430 44.76 24.76 28.96
N TYR A 431 44.86 23.96 27.90
CA TYR A 431 45.90 22.95 27.72
C TYR A 431 46.39 22.86 26.29
N PRO A 432 47.52 22.20 26.06
CA PRO A 432 48.12 22.12 24.77
C PRO A 432 47.21 21.38 23.78
N TYR A 433 47.18 21.80 22.52
CA TYR A 433 46.49 21.10 21.47
C TYR A 433 47.21 19.81 21.05
N ILE A 434 46.52 18.68 21.10
CA ILE A 434 47.09 17.37 20.78
C ILE A 434 46.62 16.92 19.39
N THR A 435 47.55 16.77 18.46
CA THR A 435 47.27 16.24 17.10
C THR A 435 47.62 14.78 16.96
N THR A 436 47.54 13.99 18.03
CA THR A 436 47.98 12.59 17.99
C THR A 436 46.87 11.64 17.57
N GLN A 437 47.29 10.51 16.97
CA GLN A 437 46.40 9.44 16.62
C GLN A 437 46.25 8.45 17.78
N LEU A 438 45.04 8.06 18.09
CA LEU A 438 44.74 6.93 18.94
C LEU A 438 44.79 5.67 18.08
N SER A 439 45.50 4.65 18.54
CA SER A 439 45.56 3.38 17.82
C SER A 439 45.47 2.18 18.76
N TYR A 440 44.80 1.16 18.26
CA TYR A 440 44.67 -0.12 18.99
C TYR A 440 45.17 -1.25 18.08
N THR A 441 45.89 -2.22 18.65
CA THR A 441 46.37 -3.39 17.92
C THR A 441 45.88 -4.63 18.65
N GLU A 442 45.04 -5.42 18.01
CA GLU A 442 44.58 -6.72 18.52
C GLU A 442 45.41 -7.84 17.90
N GLN A 443 45.96 -8.69 18.76
CA GLN A 443 46.76 -9.85 18.38
C GLN A 443 46.20 -11.11 19.06
N THR A 444 45.07 -11.61 18.56
CA THR A 444 44.33 -12.72 19.17
C THR A 444 44.99 -14.08 18.92
N PHE A 445 45.69 -14.26 17.79
CA PHE A 445 46.42 -15.48 17.44
C PHE A 445 47.72 -15.16 16.71
N PRO A 446 48.84 -15.88 17.03
CA PRO A 446 50.13 -15.63 16.37
C PRO A 446 50.14 -15.88 14.86
N GLN A 447 49.13 -16.57 14.32
CA GLN A 447 49.04 -16.99 12.93
C GLN A 447 48.14 -16.11 12.06
N VAL A 448 47.42 -15.12 12.65
CA VAL A 448 46.53 -14.21 11.93
C VAL A 448 47.14 -12.82 11.95
N ASN A 449 47.01 -12.08 10.85
CA ASN A 449 47.44 -10.69 10.76
C ASN A 449 46.81 -9.87 11.90
N ALA A 450 47.65 -9.15 12.66
CA ALA A 450 47.16 -8.28 13.72
C ALA A 450 46.18 -7.23 13.16
N SER A 451 45.03 -7.12 13.79
CA SER A 451 44.05 -6.08 13.42
C SER A 451 44.53 -4.76 14.00
N TYR A 452 44.90 -3.85 13.12
CA TYR A 452 45.31 -2.49 13.48
C TYR A 452 44.21 -1.51 13.19
N VAL A 453 43.80 -0.74 14.19
CA VAL A 453 42.78 0.31 14.07
C VAL A 453 43.40 1.63 14.52
N SER A 454 43.28 2.65 13.70
CA SER A 454 43.76 4.01 13.98
C SER A 454 42.64 5.04 13.86
N PHE A 455 42.58 5.91 14.85
CA PHE A 455 41.63 7.02 14.89
C PHE A 455 42.40 8.33 15.07
N SER A 456 41.87 9.40 14.48
CA SER A 456 42.39 10.76 14.66
C SER A 456 41.26 11.67 15.11
N GLY A 457 41.61 12.70 15.85
CA GLY A 457 40.71 13.77 16.25
C GLY A 457 39.98 13.59 17.58
N TYR A 458 40.17 12.46 18.28
CA TYR A 458 39.57 12.30 19.60
C TYR A 458 40.18 13.26 20.63
N SER A 459 39.33 13.70 21.58
CA SER A 459 39.72 14.62 22.62
C SER A 459 40.50 13.92 23.75
N TYR A 460 41.53 14.58 24.23
CA TYR A 460 42.25 14.18 25.43
C TYR A 460 41.93 15.18 26.52
N LEU A 461 41.33 14.70 27.58
CA LEU A 461 40.85 15.55 28.69
C LEU A 461 41.60 15.21 30.00
N PRO A 462 41.87 16.23 30.86
CA PRO A 462 42.36 15.97 32.19
C PRO A 462 41.36 15.14 33.00
N LEU A 463 41.89 14.29 33.85
CA LEU A 463 41.11 13.41 34.71
C LEU A 463 40.15 14.20 35.63
N GLU A 464 40.50 15.44 36.00
CA GLU A 464 39.66 16.33 36.76
C GLU A 464 38.31 16.69 36.11
N LYS A 465 38.24 16.58 34.80
CA LYS A 465 37.01 16.80 34.00
C LYS A 465 36.12 15.57 33.92
N LEU A 466 36.53 14.45 34.49
CA LEU A 466 35.74 13.23 34.55
C LEU A 466 34.87 13.24 35.80
N ASP A 467 33.56 13.17 35.61
CA ASP A 467 32.65 12.88 36.73
C ASP A 467 32.77 11.40 37.10
N SER A 468 33.35 11.16 38.28
CA SER A 468 33.59 9.81 38.81
C SER A 468 32.32 8.99 38.98
N THR A 469 31.15 9.64 39.08
CA THR A 469 29.84 8.97 39.16
C THR A 469 29.40 8.32 37.86
N LYS A 470 30.01 8.74 36.73
CA LYS A 470 29.74 8.20 35.39
C LYS A 470 30.65 7.05 35.00
N LEU A 471 31.49 6.56 35.88
CA LEU A 471 32.29 5.36 35.63
C LEU A 471 31.36 4.13 35.62
N ILE A 472 31.32 3.44 34.48
CA ILE A 472 30.46 2.26 34.27
C ILE A 472 31.19 0.94 34.52
N ALA A 473 32.52 0.91 34.35
CA ALA A 473 33.32 -0.29 34.59
C ALA A 473 34.77 0.07 34.98
N GLY A 474 35.40 -0.78 35.74
CA GLY A 474 36.80 -0.62 36.16
C GLY A 474 36.98 0.35 37.34
N ARG A 475 38.09 1.09 37.36
CA ARG A 475 38.49 2.03 38.41
C ARG A 475 39.12 3.31 37.86
N MET A 476 39.30 4.30 38.68
CA MET A 476 40.04 5.50 38.33
C MET A 476 41.55 5.22 38.17
N PRO A 477 42.25 5.95 37.28
CA PRO A 477 43.68 5.85 37.10
C PRO A 477 44.45 6.27 38.37
N GLU A 478 45.50 5.51 38.68
CA GLU A 478 46.40 5.78 39.82
C GLU A 478 47.76 6.33 39.37
N ASN A 479 48.09 6.20 38.09
CA ASN A 479 49.37 6.66 37.54
C ASN A 479 49.23 7.04 36.07
N SER A 480 50.28 7.63 35.49
CA SER A 480 50.33 8.12 34.13
C SER A 480 50.27 7.02 33.04
N TYR A 481 50.45 5.74 33.38
CA TYR A 481 50.24 4.63 32.41
C TYR A 481 48.84 4.05 32.45
N GLU A 482 47.91 4.68 33.12
CA GLU A 482 46.53 4.28 33.24
C GLU A 482 45.61 5.38 32.72
N ILE A 483 44.53 4.94 32.03
CA ILE A 483 43.56 5.84 31.42
C ILE A 483 42.13 5.38 31.67
N VAL A 484 41.20 6.32 31.64
CA VAL A 484 39.78 6.06 31.48
C VAL A 484 39.38 6.45 30.06
N VAL A 485 38.57 5.60 29.42
CA VAL A 485 38.11 5.83 28.05
C VAL A 485 36.60 5.93 28.07
N ASP A 486 36.06 6.93 27.40
CA ASP A 486 34.60 7.02 27.24
C ASP A 486 34.08 5.91 26.35
N ARG A 487 32.92 5.41 26.70
CA ARG A 487 32.18 4.39 25.94
C ARG A 487 32.07 4.76 24.47
N TRP A 488 31.89 6.05 24.15
CA TRP A 488 31.82 6.54 22.76
C TRP A 488 33.01 6.09 21.90
N VAL A 489 34.22 6.18 22.45
CA VAL A 489 35.45 5.76 21.74
C VAL A 489 35.49 4.24 21.57
N LEU A 490 35.05 3.48 22.59
CA LEU A 490 35.07 2.02 22.56
C LEU A 490 33.96 1.46 21.65
N ASP A 491 32.79 2.06 21.61
CA ASP A 491 31.71 1.67 20.66
C ASP A 491 32.18 1.85 19.20
N LYS A 492 32.95 2.91 18.92
CA LYS A 492 33.57 3.10 17.61
C LYS A 492 34.61 2.03 17.29
N LEU A 493 35.41 1.63 18.26
CA LEU A 493 36.35 0.49 18.15
C LEU A 493 35.61 -0.80 17.84
N LEU A 494 34.53 -1.10 18.56
CA LEU A 494 33.70 -2.29 18.35
C LEU A 494 33.11 -2.33 16.95
N GLY A 495 32.73 -1.19 16.36
CA GLY A 495 32.19 -1.09 15.01
C GLY A 495 33.21 -1.33 13.91
N THR A 496 34.51 -1.46 14.20
CA THR A 496 35.53 -1.66 13.18
C THR A 496 35.60 -3.12 12.71
N SER A 497 35.73 -3.33 11.40
CA SER A 497 35.74 -4.66 10.79
C SER A 497 36.78 -5.61 11.40
N GLY A 498 37.96 -5.13 11.76
CA GLY A 498 39.00 -5.96 12.36
C GLY A 498 38.63 -6.48 13.74
N ILE A 499 38.00 -5.69 14.58
CA ILE A 499 37.54 -6.08 15.92
C ILE A 499 36.34 -7.04 15.82
N VAL A 500 35.37 -6.74 14.94
CA VAL A 500 34.23 -7.62 14.70
C VAL A 500 34.65 -9.00 14.20
N GLN A 501 35.60 -9.07 13.26
CA GLN A 501 36.10 -10.34 12.72
C GLN A 501 36.79 -11.23 13.80
N ASN A 502 37.35 -10.61 14.85
CA ASN A 502 37.92 -11.32 15.97
C ASN A 502 36.87 -11.76 17.02
N GLY A 503 35.60 -11.52 16.77
CA GLY A 503 34.49 -11.94 17.65
C GLY A 503 34.36 -11.12 18.94
N ILE A 504 34.96 -9.93 19.00
CA ILE A 504 34.88 -9.02 20.16
C ILE A 504 33.56 -8.24 20.08
N GLY A 505 32.67 -8.44 21.05
CA GLY A 505 31.32 -7.87 21.05
C GLY A 505 30.95 -7.05 22.29
N SER A 506 31.90 -6.86 23.26
CA SER A 506 31.66 -6.10 24.47
C SER A 506 32.76 -5.07 24.74
N ILE A 507 32.39 -3.88 25.21
CA ILE A 507 33.32 -2.84 25.62
C ILE A 507 34.19 -3.29 26.81
N ASP A 508 33.69 -4.17 27.67
CA ASP A 508 34.45 -4.69 28.84
C ASP A 508 35.70 -5.43 28.45
N TYR A 509 35.77 -5.95 27.21
CA TYR A 509 36.95 -6.62 26.68
C TYR A 509 38.18 -5.70 26.68
N PHE A 510 38.00 -4.39 26.54
CA PHE A 510 39.07 -3.42 26.48
C PHE A 510 39.66 -3.08 27.84
N LEU A 511 39.04 -3.45 28.96
CA LEU A 511 39.61 -3.29 30.29
C LEU A 511 40.91 -4.11 30.40
N GLY A 512 41.96 -3.45 30.88
CA GLY A 512 43.30 -4.05 30.98
C GLY A 512 44.09 -4.06 29.66
N LYS A 513 43.50 -3.62 28.53
CA LYS A 513 44.20 -3.47 27.25
C LYS A 513 44.89 -2.12 27.14
N SER A 514 45.96 -2.05 26.34
CA SER A 514 46.69 -0.80 26.13
C SER A 514 46.28 -0.12 24.83
N LEU A 515 46.03 1.21 24.91
CA LEU A 515 45.86 2.08 23.77
C LEU A 515 47.16 2.79 23.44
N ARG A 516 47.50 2.88 22.17
CA ARG A 516 48.63 3.71 21.75
C ARG A 516 48.16 5.11 21.43
N ILE A 517 48.59 6.11 22.18
CA ILE A 517 48.18 7.51 22.03
C ILE A 517 49.08 8.28 21.05
N THR A 518 50.30 7.89 20.83
CA THR A 518 51.22 8.51 19.91
C THR A 518 51.87 7.51 18.96
N ARG A 519 52.51 8.01 17.90
CA ARG A 519 53.09 7.14 16.88
C ARG A 519 54.13 6.12 17.39
N GLN A 520 54.73 6.31 18.57
CA GLN A 520 55.90 5.47 18.90
C GLN A 520 55.99 4.86 20.30
N SER A 521 55.60 5.48 21.41
CA SER A 521 55.99 4.95 22.71
C SER A 521 54.98 4.95 23.84
N TYR A 522 54.07 5.92 23.93
CA TYR A 522 53.14 5.99 25.05
C TYR A 522 51.93 5.05 24.81
N MET A 523 51.86 4.04 25.68
CA MET A 523 50.85 2.98 25.58
C MET A 523 50.17 2.76 26.96
N PRO A 524 49.32 3.66 27.39
CA PRO A 524 48.64 3.50 28.68
C PRO A 524 47.57 2.38 28.58
N GLN A 525 47.31 1.82 29.77
CA GLN A 525 46.35 0.74 29.97
C GLN A 525 44.98 1.33 30.31
N ILE A 526 43.92 0.79 29.70
CA ILE A 526 42.54 1.16 30.03
C ILE A 526 42.18 0.50 31.36
N VAL A 527 42.02 1.27 32.41
CA VAL A 527 41.64 0.78 33.73
C VAL A 527 40.22 1.10 34.11
N GLY A 528 39.60 2.03 33.40
CA GLY A 528 38.20 2.42 33.58
C GLY A 528 37.50 2.75 32.27
N ILE A 529 36.19 2.58 32.25
CA ILE A 529 35.28 2.96 31.17
C ILE A 529 34.23 3.86 31.76
N CYS A 530 33.99 5.02 31.18
CA CYS A 530 32.93 5.97 31.58
C CYS A 530 31.88 6.15 30.48
N ASP A 531 30.77 6.78 30.85
CA ASP A 531 29.67 7.15 29.90
C ASP A 531 29.32 8.63 30.10
N CYS A 532 30.22 9.48 29.64
CA CYS A 532 30.04 10.95 29.67
C CYS A 532 29.42 11.48 28.39
N ALA A 533 29.11 10.63 27.43
CA ALA A 533 28.67 10.96 26.09
C ALA A 533 29.62 11.92 25.36
N SER A 534 30.94 11.72 25.60
CA SER A 534 32.01 12.52 25.00
C SER A 534 33.04 11.63 24.29
N PRO A 535 33.46 11.98 23.08
CA PRO A 535 34.51 11.23 22.36
C PRO A 535 35.88 11.52 22.97
N ALA A 536 36.07 11.17 24.25
CA ALA A 536 37.24 11.56 25.04
C ALA A 536 38.01 10.37 25.66
N VAL A 537 39.28 10.60 25.87
CA VAL A 537 40.19 9.80 26.69
C VAL A 537 40.69 10.67 27.83
N TYR A 538 40.52 10.17 29.06
CA TYR A 538 40.87 10.90 30.26
C TYR A 538 42.21 10.46 30.82
N LEU A 539 43.12 11.43 31.01
CA LEU A 539 44.49 11.26 31.46
C LEU A 539 44.77 12.13 32.70
N ASN A 540 45.64 11.66 33.56
CA ASN A 540 46.19 12.61 34.57
C ASN A 540 47.18 13.58 33.90
N GLU A 541 47.58 14.66 34.59
CA GLU A 541 48.49 15.68 34.06
C GLU A 541 49.83 15.10 33.57
N THR A 542 50.42 14.16 34.32
CA THR A 542 51.66 13.47 33.96
C THR A 542 51.46 12.63 32.66
N GLY A 543 50.31 11.94 32.53
CA GLY A 543 49.94 11.19 31.35
C GLY A 543 49.76 12.12 30.14
N MET A 544 49.23 13.32 30.34
CA MET A 544 49.14 14.32 29.28
C MET A 544 50.54 14.75 28.81
N LEU A 545 51.49 14.98 29.73
CA LEU A 545 52.90 15.25 29.40
C LEU A 545 53.49 14.11 28.57
N GLY A 546 53.28 12.84 28.95
CA GLY A 546 53.71 11.67 28.23
C GLY A 546 53.18 11.57 26.80
N ALA A 547 51.98 12.12 26.56
CA ALA A 547 51.40 12.18 25.20
C ALA A 547 52.07 13.24 24.32
N PHE A 548 52.68 14.27 24.87
CA PHE A 548 53.32 15.38 24.12
C PHE A 548 54.82 15.23 23.96
N ILE A 549 55.54 14.86 25.03
CA ILE A 549 56.99 14.87 25.09
C ILE A 549 57.52 13.59 24.44
N ARG A 550 58.30 13.72 23.37
CA ARG A 550 58.94 12.63 22.65
C ARG A 550 60.46 12.73 22.71
N PRO A 551 61.20 11.66 22.82
CA PRO A 551 60.86 10.24 22.97
C PRO A 551 60.82 9.76 24.43
N LEU A 552 60.58 10.65 25.38
CA LEU A 552 60.69 10.36 26.80
C LEU A 552 59.29 10.06 27.38
N ASP A 553 59.18 9.04 28.20
CA ASP A 553 58.06 8.85 29.11
C ASP A 553 58.29 9.71 30.35
N VAL A 554 57.32 10.44 30.81
CA VAL A 554 57.42 11.33 31.96
C VAL A 554 56.61 10.76 33.12
N LEU A 555 57.19 10.77 34.31
CA LEU A 555 56.57 10.43 35.59
C LEU A 555 56.72 11.59 36.58
N SER A 556 55.79 11.72 37.51
CA SER A 556 56.01 12.53 38.66
C SER A 556 56.83 11.74 39.73
N LEU A 557 57.51 12.45 40.63
CA LEU A 557 58.27 11.77 41.67
C LEU A 557 57.36 10.93 42.58
N SER A 558 56.17 11.41 42.88
CA SER A 558 55.17 10.67 43.66
C SER A 558 54.71 9.41 42.95
N GLU A 559 54.50 9.47 41.62
CA GLU A 559 54.11 8.30 40.78
C GLU A 559 55.27 7.28 40.72
N LEU A 560 56.49 7.73 40.55
CA LEU A 560 57.67 6.89 40.57
C LEU A 560 57.79 6.08 41.87
N LYS A 561 57.62 6.73 43.00
CA LYS A 561 57.66 6.09 44.36
C LYS A 561 56.52 5.08 44.52
N ARG A 562 55.35 5.40 44.00
CA ARG A 562 54.19 4.54 44.07
C ARG A 562 54.36 3.28 43.18
N LEU A 563 54.88 3.45 41.97
CA LEU A 563 55.07 2.35 41.02
C LEU A 563 56.17 1.39 41.48
N TYR A 564 57.17 1.89 42.22
CA TYR A 564 58.35 1.12 42.66
C TYR A 564 58.57 1.34 44.16
N PRO A 565 57.72 0.85 45.06
CA PRO A 565 57.80 1.03 46.48
C PRO A 565 59.07 0.41 47.06
N GLY A 566 59.77 1.12 47.92
CA GLY A 566 61.03 0.66 48.56
C GLY A 566 62.30 0.88 47.71
N THR A 567 62.15 1.29 46.44
CA THR A 567 63.32 1.50 45.56
C THR A 567 63.74 2.98 45.47
N TYR A 568 62.80 3.87 45.48
CA TYR A 568 63.04 5.30 45.29
C TYR A 568 62.53 6.17 46.46
N ASP A 569 62.23 5.61 47.63
CA ASP A 569 61.61 6.28 48.76
C ASP A 569 62.43 7.44 49.30
N ASP A 570 63.78 7.28 49.30
CA ASP A 570 64.74 8.28 49.79
C ASP A 570 65.07 9.38 48.77
N VAL A 571 64.55 9.27 47.55
CA VAL A 571 64.80 10.26 46.46
C VAL A 571 63.99 11.50 46.74
N THR A 572 64.64 12.66 46.62
CA THR A 572 63.99 14.00 46.66
C THR A 572 64.39 14.80 45.44
N LEU A 573 63.46 15.51 44.83
CA LEU A 573 63.72 16.45 43.73
C LEU A 573 63.28 17.83 44.14
N SER A 574 64.14 18.80 43.85
CA SER A 574 63.79 20.21 43.95
C SER A 574 63.20 20.67 42.59
N SER A 575 62.47 21.81 42.61
CA SER A 575 61.99 22.39 41.39
C SER A 575 63.09 22.61 40.36
N GLY A 576 62.86 22.17 39.10
CA GLY A 576 63.84 22.23 38.04
C GLY A 576 64.84 21.05 37.98
N GLU A 577 64.72 20.09 38.87
CA GLU A 577 65.57 18.88 38.83
C GLU A 577 64.82 17.68 38.23
N VAL A 578 65.60 16.78 37.58
CA VAL A 578 65.02 15.56 36.92
C VAL A 578 65.93 14.39 37.14
N ILE A 579 65.29 13.19 37.27
CA ILE A 579 66.02 11.91 37.23
C ILE A 579 65.71 11.31 35.87
N VAL A 580 66.76 10.76 35.19
CA VAL A 580 66.62 10.12 33.89
C VAL A 580 67.02 8.65 33.98
N PHE A 581 66.11 7.77 33.42
CA PHE A 581 66.29 6.35 33.29
C PHE A 581 66.53 6.00 31.84
N PRO A 582 67.71 5.71 31.34
CA PRO A 582 67.98 5.38 29.97
C PRO A 582 67.72 3.93 29.66
N VAL A 583 67.21 3.68 28.41
CA VAL A 583 66.83 2.32 27.95
C VAL A 583 68.08 1.45 27.63
N PHE A 584 69.18 2.07 27.24
CA PHE A 584 70.36 1.38 26.79
C PHE A 584 71.58 1.82 27.56
N ALA A 585 72.33 0.92 28.10
CA ALA A 585 73.64 1.13 28.80
C ALA A 585 74.67 1.88 27.94
N GLY A 586 74.51 2.02 26.66
CA GLY A 586 75.47 2.68 25.78
C GLY A 586 75.28 4.19 25.59
N ARG A 587 74.16 4.79 26.09
CA ARG A 587 73.97 6.23 26.18
C ARG A 587 73.85 6.62 27.62
N SER A 588 75.03 6.58 28.34
CA SER A 588 75.05 6.98 29.74
C SER A 588 74.72 8.46 29.86
N TYR A 589 73.53 8.72 30.46
CA TYR A 589 73.19 10.06 30.98
C TYR A 589 74.01 10.43 32.24
N ALA A 590 74.71 9.44 32.81
CA ALA A 590 75.61 9.65 33.95
C ALA A 590 76.61 10.75 33.68
N ALA A 591 77.20 10.85 32.46
CA ALA A 591 78.09 11.91 32.07
C ALA A 591 77.45 13.29 31.94
N ARG A 592 76.08 13.34 32.06
CA ARG A 592 75.26 14.57 31.97
C ARG A 592 74.64 15.02 33.26
N VAL A 593 74.95 14.33 34.37
CA VAL A 593 74.49 14.75 35.72
C VAL A 593 75.10 16.16 35.99
N GLY A 594 74.21 17.04 36.48
CA GLY A 594 74.55 18.44 36.66
C GLY A 594 74.41 19.30 35.40
N LYS A 595 74.01 18.71 34.24
CA LYS A 595 73.71 19.45 32.99
C LYS A 595 72.18 19.52 32.75
N ASN A 596 71.77 20.53 32.03
CA ASN A 596 70.38 20.68 31.63
C ASN A 596 69.98 19.70 30.54
N ILE A 597 68.79 19.16 30.67
CA ILE A 597 68.05 18.44 29.62
C ILE A 597 66.85 19.26 29.20
N ALA A 598 66.62 19.40 27.91
CA ALA A 598 65.44 20.02 27.42
C ALA A 598 64.38 18.93 27.27
N LEU A 599 63.28 19.09 27.98
CA LEU A 599 62.10 18.23 27.78
C LEU A 599 61.25 18.70 26.59
N ASN A 600 61.24 20.00 26.39
CA ASN A 600 60.77 20.68 25.17
C ASN A 600 61.59 21.99 24.96
N SER A 601 61.23 22.80 23.97
CA SER A 601 61.95 24.06 23.67
C SER A 601 61.90 25.08 24.80
N ARG A 602 60.96 24.97 25.72
CA ARG A 602 60.72 25.97 26.80
C ARG A 602 60.98 25.45 28.23
N PHE A 603 61.07 24.15 28.39
CA PHE A 603 61.28 23.55 29.75
C PHE A 603 62.62 22.83 29.77
N LEU A 604 63.52 23.45 30.57
CA LEU A 604 64.81 22.93 30.86
C LEU A 604 64.87 22.45 32.31
N ALA A 605 65.32 21.24 32.51
CA ALA A 605 65.54 20.69 33.84
C ALA A 605 66.98 20.23 33.98
N THR A 606 67.50 20.28 35.19
CA THR A 606 68.86 19.82 35.53
C THR A 606 68.83 18.37 35.94
N ILE A 607 69.63 17.54 35.27
CA ILE A 607 69.76 16.10 35.61
C ILE A 607 70.46 15.98 36.98
N LYS A 608 69.67 15.62 37.97
CA LYS A 608 70.20 15.36 39.35
C LYS A 608 70.93 14.01 39.43
N GLU A 609 70.26 12.99 38.93
CA GLU A 609 70.74 11.61 38.92
C GLU A 609 70.36 10.90 37.61
N SER A 610 71.23 9.93 37.25
CA SER A 610 70.91 9.02 36.14
C SER A 610 71.12 7.58 36.62
N TRP A 611 70.10 6.80 36.48
CA TRP A 611 70.04 5.40 36.89
C TRP A 611 70.30 4.48 35.68
N GLU A 612 71.05 3.35 35.87
CA GLU A 612 71.51 2.55 34.74
C GLU A 612 70.45 1.69 34.05
N GLU A 613 69.29 1.42 34.72
CA GLU A 613 68.24 0.62 34.19
C GLU A 613 66.89 1.35 34.20
N SER A 614 66.23 1.37 33.09
CA SER A 614 64.86 1.88 33.01
C SER A 614 63.85 0.80 33.45
N PRO A 615 62.92 1.16 34.34
CA PRO A 615 61.89 0.24 34.84
C PRO A 615 61.02 -0.38 33.72
N ASN A 616 60.88 0.28 32.60
CA ASN A 616 59.96 -0.13 31.50
C ASN A 616 60.67 -0.34 30.15
N ARG A 617 61.94 -0.54 30.08
CA ARG A 617 62.76 -0.63 28.86
C ARG A 617 62.59 0.58 27.90
N LYS A 618 62.22 1.74 28.44
CA LYS A 618 62.11 3.02 27.73
C LYS A 618 62.88 4.09 28.50
N THR A 619 63.26 5.17 27.85
CA THR A 619 63.85 6.31 28.54
C THR A 619 62.75 7.03 29.33
N VAL A 620 62.80 7.02 30.62
CA VAL A 620 61.86 7.65 31.56
C VAL A 620 62.51 8.82 32.24
N CYS A 621 61.78 9.90 32.38
CA CYS A 621 62.15 11.09 33.16
C CYS A 621 61.20 11.26 34.35
N ALA A 622 61.72 11.37 35.57
CA ALA A 622 60.94 11.72 36.74
C ALA A 622 61.17 13.17 37.09
N LEU A 623 60.04 13.94 37.23
CA LEU A 623 60.01 15.34 37.60
C LEU A 623 59.50 15.53 39.04
N ALA A 624 59.90 16.64 39.71
CA ALA A 624 59.22 17.04 40.93
C ALA A 624 57.70 17.27 40.65
N ASP A 625 56.85 16.91 41.61
CA ASP A 625 55.39 17.03 41.44
C ASP A 625 54.95 18.47 41.17
N GLU A 626 55.62 19.48 41.75
CA GLU A 626 55.39 20.91 41.53
C GLU A 626 55.76 21.40 40.12
N ASP A 627 56.59 20.65 39.40
CA ASP A 627 57.02 21.04 38.03
C ASP A 627 56.12 20.46 36.96
N ILE A 628 55.21 19.54 37.28
CA ILE A 628 54.30 18.94 36.31
C ILE A 628 53.40 19.99 35.64
N PRO A 629 52.66 20.87 36.36
CA PRO A 629 51.88 21.94 35.76
C PRO A 629 52.73 22.93 34.92
N ARG A 630 53.91 23.29 35.37
CA ARG A 630 54.84 24.16 34.63
C ARG A 630 55.33 23.52 33.34
N ALA A 631 55.64 22.23 33.40
CA ALA A 631 56.03 21.50 32.20
C ALA A 631 54.88 21.39 31.19
N LEU A 632 53.65 21.26 31.67
CA LEU A 632 52.46 21.22 30.82
C LEU A 632 52.20 22.63 30.22
N ASP A 633 52.31 23.69 30.98
CA ASP A 633 52.19 25.06 30.48
C ASP A 633 53.27 25.41 29.44
N SER A 634 54.49 24.91 29.61
CA SER A 634 55.59 25.08 28.64
C SER A 634 55.29 24.49 27.24
N LEU A 635 54.31 23.57 27.14
CA LEU A 635 53.86 23.00 25.88
C LEU A 635 52.83 23.85 25.16
N LEU A 636 52.24 24.83 25.83
CA LEU A 636 51.34 25.80 25.24
C LEU A 636 52.11 26.62 24.18
N GLY A 637 51.56 26.69 23.00
CA GLY A 637 52.16 27.44 21.88
C GLY A 637 51.09 28.29 21.19
N SER A 638 51.39 28.65 19.93
CA SER A 638 50.43 29.43 19.10
C SER A 638 49.13 28.69 18.84
N GLU A 639 49.04 27.43 19.20
CA GLU A 639 47.85 26.58 19.07
C GLU A 639 47.61 25.83 20.38
N PHE A 640 46.45 26.07 20.98
CA PHE A 640 46.03 25.48 22.25
C PHE A 640 44.53 25.20 22.29
N THR A 641 44.11 24.43 23.26
CA THR A 641 42.73 24.04 23.49
C THR A 641 42.19 24.67 24.75
N VAL A 642 40.96 25.15 24.71
CA VAL A 642 40.23 25.67 25.86
C VAL A 642 39.03 24.78 26.10
N TRP A 643 38.95 24.23 27.28
CA TRP A 643 37.75 23.56 27.76
C TRP A 643 36.94 24.50 28.62
N CYS A 644 35.66 24.63 28.37
CA CYS A 644 34.75 25.51 29.13
C CYS A 644 33.38 24.84 29.27
N GLU A 645 32.76 25.03 30.42
CA GLU A 645 31.43 24.51 30.72
C GLU A 645 30.37 25.24 29.90
N ASP A 646 30.46 26.59 29.83
CA ASP A 646 29.63 27.44 28.97
C ASP A 646 30.42 27.90 27.76
N LYS A 647 30.30 27.14 26.69
CA LYS A 647 30.97 27.40 25.42
C LYS A 647 30.49 28.66 24.73
N ASP A 648 29.17 28.98 24.85
CA ASP A 648 28.60 30.13 24.19
C ASP A 648 29.07 31.43 24.86
N ALA A 649 29.22 31.42 26.21
CA ALA A 649 29.82 32.54 26.94
C ALA A 649 31.30 32.74 26.55
N MET A 650 32.07 31.65 26.38
CA MET A 650 33.45 31.73 25.94
C MET A 650 33.58 32.25 24.50
N LEU A 651 32.73 31.78 23.60
CA LEU A 651 32.71 32.27 22.21
C LEU A 651 32.35 33.77 22.14
N PHE A 652 31.40 34.21 22.97
CA PHE A 652 31.07 35.63 23.10
C PHE A 652 32.25 36.42 23.61
N PHE A 653 32.89 36.00 24.69
CA PHE A 653 34.10 36.63 25.26
C PHE A 653 35.22 36.76 24.21
N LEU A 654 35.52 35.69 23.52
CA LEU A 654 36.57 35.70 22.48
C LEU A 654 36.20 36.54 21.25
N SER A 655 34.90 36.75 20.97
CA SER A 655 34.43 37.62 19.90
C SER A 655 34.64 39.10 20.13
N GLU A 656 34.74 39.52 21.44
CA GLU A 656 35.10 40.88 21.79
C GLU A 656 36.56 41.21 21.52
N GLY A 657 37.37 40.16 21.26
CA GLY A 657 38.81 40.30 20.97
C GLY A 657 39.66 40.27 22.23
N ILE A 658 40.93 40.01 22.05
CA ILE A 658 41.94 40.01 23.12
C ILE A 658 42.81 41.26 22.90
N PRO A 659 42.74 42.26 23.82
CA PRO A 659 43.46 43.53 23.63
C PRO A 659 44.96 43.37 23.36
N GLU A 660 45.58 42.36 24.00
CA GLU A 660 47.02 42.07 23.87
C GLU A 660 47.42 41.60 22.46
N LEU A 661 46.44 41.18 21.66
CA LEU A 661 46.67 40.76 20.24
C LEU A 661 46.35 41.85 19.22
N GLU A 662 45.77 42.99 19.66
CA GLU A 662 45.30 44.03 18.77
C GLU A 662 46.48 44.61 17.91
N GLY A 663 46.36 44.50 16.60
CA GLY A 663 47.41 44.93 15.66
C GLY A 663 48.58 43.96 15.51
N ILE A 664 48.79 43.01 16.39
CA ILE A 664 49.94 42.08 16.44
C ILE A 664 49.61 40.77 15.78
N ALA A 665 48.57 40.10 16.22
CA ALA A 665 48.20 38.78 15.72
C ALA A 665 46.67 38.66 15.57
N LYS A 666 46.22 37.61 14.84
CA LYS A 666 44.81 37.29 14.69
C LYS A 666 44.47 36.05 15.47
N LEU A 667 43.35 36.11 16.17
CA LEU A 667 42.79 34.95 16.83
C LEU A 667 41.90 34.19 15.85
N LYS A 668 42.21 32.91 15.64
CA LYS A 668 41.30 31.98 14.93
C LYS A 668 40.73 30.98 15.93
N ILE A 669 39.43 31.03 16.08
CA ILE A 669 38.67 30.09 16.91
C ILE A 669 38.11 29.01 15.99
N THR A 670 38.32 27.75 16.35
CA THR A 670 37.78 26.61 15.63
C THR A 670 36.93 25.77 16.60
N ASP A 671 35.64 25.71 16.33
CA ASP A 671 34.72 24.86 17.04
C ASP A 671 34.49 23.57 16.21
N SER A 672 35.41 22.63 16.38
CA SER A 672 35.39 21.39 15.58
C SER A 672 34.10 20.56 15.80
N TYR A 673 33.49 20.65 16.99
CA TYR A 673 32.21 19.96 17.26
C TYR A 673 31.10 20.57 16.43
N THR A 674 30.92 21.89 16.50
CA THR A 674 29.84 22.57 15.80
C THR A 674 30.07 22.55 14.27
N GLU A 675 31.33 22.70 13.82
CA GLU A 675 31.68 22.61 12.39
C GLU A 675 31.35 21.21 11.85
N ALA A 676 31.75 20.13 12.52
CA ALA A 676 31.44 18.77 12.10
C ALA A 676 29.93 18.50 12.08
N TRP A 677 29.21 19.06 13.07
CA TRP A 677 27.75 18.93 13.12
C TRP A 677 27.07 19.67 11.96
N GLN A 678 27.50 20.92 11.69
CA GLN A 678 26.93 21.71 10.60
C GLN A 678 27.23 21.09 9.23
N GLU A 679 28.46 20.66 8.99
CA GLU A 679 28.87 20.00 7.74
C GLU A 679 28.04 18.73 7.47
N GLN A 680 27.88 17.88 8.50
CA GLN A 680 27.09 16.67 8.35
C GLN A 680 25.60 16.96 8.22
N ARG A 681 25.09 17.99 8.89
CA ARG A 681 23.71 18.43 8.76
C ARG A 681 23.42 18.94 7.34
N GLU A 682 24.30 19.74 6.78
CA GLU A 682 24.15 20.22 5.40
C GLU A 682 24.26 19.08 4.38
N ALA A 683 25.20 18.19 4.56
CA ALA A 683 25.34 16.99 3.73
C ALA A 683 24.13 16.06 3.86
N ALA A 684 23.55 15.93 5.06
CA ALA A 684 22.34 15.18 5.29
C ALA A 684 21.13 15.84 4.62
N LEU A 685 20.96 17.15 4.74
CA LEU A 685 19.88 17.90 4.09
C LEU A 685 19.92 17.74 2.57
N ALA A 686 21.10 17.79 1.97
CA ALA A 686 21.27 17.56 0.54
C ALA A 686 20.90 16.10 0.14
N ARG A 687 21.30 15.12 0.93
CA ARG A 687 20.94 13.70 0.74
C ARG A 687 19.45 13.46 0.96
N VAL A 688 18.87 14.06 2.01
CA VAL A 688 17.43 13.99 2.31
C VAL A 688 16.61 14.55 1.15
N GLY A 689 17.00 15.66 0.55
CA GLY A 689 16.33 16.25 -0.61
C GLY A 689 16.22 15.28 -1.79
N THR A 690 17.33 14.66 -2.18
CA THR A 690 17.35 13.67 -3.27
C THR A 690 16.57 12.41 -2.93
N ARG A 691 16.70 11.87 -1.70
CA ARG A 691 15.96 10.70 -1.24
C ARG A 691 14.47 10.98 -1.13
N LEU A 692 14.07 12.18 -0.72
CA LEU A 692 12.66 12.59 -0.66
C LEU A 692 12.01 12.54 -2.06
N ILE A 693 12.70 13.03 -3.08
CA ILE A 693 12.22 12.98 -4.47
C ILE A 693 12.05 11.52 -4.92
N VAL A 694 13.05 10.68 -4.69
CA VAL A 694 13.00 9.25 -5.07
C VAL A 694 11.87 8.53 -4.34
N THR A 695 11.78 8.68 -3.01
CA THR A 695 10.77 8.04 -2.18
C THR A 695 9.36 8.50 -2.53
N SER A 696 9.17 9.81 -2.75
CA SER A 696 7.87 10.35 -3.15
C SER A 696 7.47 9.85 -4.55
N THR A 697 8.39 9.79 -5.49
CA THR A 697 8.14 9.25 -6.83
C THR A 697 7.73 7.77 -6.78
N ILE A 698 8.48 6.94 -6.06
CA ILE A 698 8.15 5.51 -5.86
C ILE A 698 6.78 5.36 -5.22
N THR A 699 6.48 6.17 -4.20
CA THR A 699 5.20 6.13 -3.49
C THR A 699 4.04 6.53 -4.41
N VAL A 700 4.18 7.61 -5.18
CA VAL A 700 3.15 8.05 -6.13
C VAL A 700 2.91 7.00 -7.20
N VAL A 701 3.96 6.48 -7.83
CA VAL A 701 3.84 5.42 -8.85
C VAL A 701 3.17 4.17 -8.26
N SER A 702 3.57 3.77 -7.07
CA SER A 702 2.98 2.61 -6.36
C SER A 702 1.50 2.82 -6.08
N VAL A 703 1.08 4.00 -5.62
CA VAL A 703 -0.32 4.35 -5.37
C VAL A 703 -1.14 4.35 -6.66
N VAL A 704 -0.60 4.92 -7.74
CA VAL A 704 -1.28 4.94 -9.05
C VAL A 704 -1.47 3.52 -9.57
N LEU A 705 -0.43 2.69 -9.55
CA LEU A 705 -0.51 1.29 -9.95
C LEU A 705 -1.52 0.51 -9.11
N LEU A 706 -1.52 0.71 -7.79
CA LEU A 706 -2.49 0.08 -6.89
C LEU A 706 -3.92 0.49 -7.23
N CYS A 707 -4.16 1.79 -7.46
CA CYS A 707 -5.48 2.30 -7.83
C CYS A 707 -5.97 1.71 -9.16
N LEU A 708 -5.12 1.68 -10.20
CA LEU A 708 -5.45 1.10 -11.50
C LEU A 708 -5.78 -0.39 -11.39
N LEU A 709 -4.99 -1.14 -10.65
CA LEU A 709 -5.17 -2.57 -10.46
C LEU A 709 -6.47 -2.90 -9.71
N LEU A 710 -6.78 -2.16 -8.65
CA LEU A 710 -8.02 -2.34 -7.91
C LEU A 710 -9.25 -1.87 -8.71
N GLN A 711 -9.14 -0.80 -9.49
CA GLN A 711 -10.21 -0.37 -10.39
C GLN A 711 -10.51 -1.43 -11.47
N ALA A 712 -9.49 -2.08 -12.03
CA ALA A 712 -9.67 -3.16 -12.99
C ALA A 712 -10.45 -4.34 -12.37
N THR A 713 -10.13 -4.71 -11.12
CA THR A 713 -10.86 -5.80 -10.42
C THR A 713 -12.31 -5.43 -10.11
N VAL A 714 -12.61 -4.15 -9.83
CA VAL A 714 -13.99 -3.68 -9.61
C VAL A 714 -14.78 -3.70 -10.92
N ARG A 715 -14.16 -3.31 -12.06
CA ARG A 715 -14.81 -3.34 -13.36
C ARG A 715 -15.31 -4.74 -13.74
N GLU A 716 -14.52 -5.77 -13.50
CA GLU A 716 -14.93 -7.17 -13.77
C GLU A 716 -16.17 -7.59 -12.94
N ARG A 717 -16.51 -6.86 -11.89
CA ARG A 717 -17.60 -7.18 -10.96
C ARG A 717 -18.81 -6.27 -11.07
N ILE A 718 -18.83 -5.40 -12.06
CA ILE A 718 -19.95 -4.46 -12.24
C ILE A 718 -21.26 -5.23 -12.45
N GLY A 719 -21.25 -6.31 -13.23
CA GLY A 719 -22.41 -7.19 -13.41
C GLY A 719 -22.99 -7.70 -12.07
N MET A 720 -22.13 -8.15 -11.14
CA MET A 720 -22.57 -8.55 -9.80
C MET A 720 -23.20 -7.37 -9.03
N ILE A 721 -22.60 -6.17 -9.11
CA ILE A 721 -23.13 -4.97 -8.48
C ILE A 721 -24.51 -4.63 -9.06
N ALA A 722 -24.66 -4.71 -10.40
CA ALA A 722 -25.92 -4.47 -11.10
C ALA A 722 -27.01 -5.43 -10.62
N VAL A 723 -26.74 -6.74 -10.67
CA VAL A 723 -27.69 -7.78 -10.22
C VAL A 723 -28.08 -7.58 -8.74
N CYS A 724 -27.12 -7.31 -7.85
CA CYS A 724 -27.42 -7.05 -6.46
C CYS A 724 -28.31 -5.81 -6.26
N ARG A 725 -28.12 -4.76 -7.05
CA ARG A 725 -28.96 -3.55 -7.03
C ARG A 725 -30.34 -3.78 -7.63
N LEU A 726 -30.43 -4.56 -8.72
CA LEU A 726 -31.69 -5.00 -9.29
C LEU A 726 -32.51 -5.80 -8.28
N LEU A 727 -31.88 -6.64 -7.47
CA LEU A 727 -32.51 -7.40 -6.38
C LEU A 727 -32.76 -6.58 -5.11
N CYS A 728 -32.72 -5.25 -5.16
CA CYS A 728 -32.96 -4.36 -4.01
C CYS A 728 -31.96 -4.49 -2.84
N LEU A 729 -30.75 -5.00 -3.05
CA LEU A 729 -29.76 -5.06 -1.98
C LEU A 729 -29.29 -3.64 -1.60
N PRO A 730 -29.35 -3.25 -0.31
CA PRO A 730 -28.96 -1.90 0.13
C PRO A 730 -27.50 -1.62 -0.15
N ARG A 731 -27.18 -0.39 -0.58
CA ARG A 731 -25.81 0.09 -0.87
C ARG A 731 -24.83 -0.21 0.26
N ARG A 732 -25.24 0.02 1.53
CA ARG A 732 -24.40 -0.23 2.71
C ARG A 732 -23.95 -1.69 2.84
N LYS A 733 -24.81 -2.65 2.50
CA LYS A 733 -24.49 -4.08 2.55
C LYS A 733 -23.51 -4.49 1.45
N LEU A 734 -23.71 -3.93 0.27
CA LEU A 734 -22.80 -4.13 -0.85
C LEU A 734 -21.41 -3.57 -0.53
N LEU A 735 -21.32 -2.34 -0.03
CA LEU A 735 -20.07 -1.73 0.41
C LEU A 735 -19.37 -2.54 1.48
N ALA A 736 -20.11 -3.12 2.44
CA ALA A 736 -19.55 -3.97 3.48
C ALA A 736 -18.86 -5.23 2.91
N VAL A 737 -19.37 -5.80 1.81
CA VAL A 737 -18.74 -6.95 1.14
C VAL A 737 -17.38 -6.55 0.56
N PHE A 738 -17.31 -5.43 -0.15
CA PHE A 738 -16.06 -4.94 -0.75
C PHE A 738 -15.07 -4.43 0.30
N ALA A 739 -15.55 -3.80 1.38
CA ALA A 739 -14.72 -3.39 2.50
C ALA A 739 -14.06 -4.60 3.18
N LEU A 740 -14.84 -5.65 3.43
CA LEU A 740 -14.32 -6.87 4.04
C LEU A 740 -13.35 -7.61 3.11
N GLU A 741 -13.59 -7.57 1.80
CA GLU A 741 -12.65 -8.11 0.81
C GLU A 741 -11.33 -7.34 0.82
N ALA A 742 -11.37 -5.99 0.79
CA ALA A 742 -10.19 -5.14 0.85
C ALA A 742 -9.38 -5.39 2.13
N LEU A 743 -10.06 -5.48 3.29
CA LEU A 743 -9.43 -5.82 4.56
C LEU A 743 -8.77 -7.20 4.53
N SER A 744 -9.46 -8.19 3.98
CA SER A 744 -8.92 -9.55 3.88
C SER A 744 -7.72 -9.65 2.95
N LEU A 745 -7.71 -8.89 1.84
CA LEU A 745 -6.55 -8.77 0.94
C LEU A 745 -5.37 -8.11 1.64
N SER A 746 -5.62 -7.04 2.41
CA SER A 746 -4.58 -6.37 3.20
C SER A 746 -3.97 -7.31 4.24
N LEU A 747 -4.79 -8.04 4.99
CA LEU A 747 -4.31 -9.01 5.98
C LEU A 747 -3.53 -10.17 5.36
N LEU A 748 -3.90 -10.61 4.15
CA LEU A 748 -3.25 -11.74 3.48
C LEU A 748 -1.97 -11.35 2.73
N CYS A 749 -1.85 -10.12 2.23
CA CYS A 749 -0.78 -9.70 1.35
C CYS A 749 0.02 -8.51 1.90
N SER A 750 -0.64 -7.39 2.23
CA SER A 750 0.06 -6.16 2.62
C SER A 750 0.65 -6.26 4.02
N LEU A 751 -0.05 -6.84 4.99
CA LEU A 751 0.48 -6.99 6.35
C LEU A 751 1.70 -7.92 6.41
N PRO A 752 1.68 -9.14 5.80
CA PRO A 752 2.86 -9.98 5.74
C PRO A 752 4.03 -9.33 4.99
N ALA A 753 3.74 -8.58 3.90
CA ALA A 753 4.78 -7.86 3.17
C ALA A 753 5.46 -6.80 4.04
N ALA A 754 4.68 -5.98 4.76
CA ALA A 754 5.22 -4.97 5.66
C ALA A 754 6.02 -5.59 6.81
N ALA A 755 5.50 -6.66 7.42
CA ALA A 755 6.17 -7.37 8.51
C ALA A 755 7.48 -8.04 8.04
N LEU A 756 7.47 -8.70 6.86
CA LEU A 756 8.66 -9.34 6.31
C LEU A 756 9.72 -8.29 5.95
N THR A 757 9.32 -7.19 5.30
CA THR A 757 10.26 -6.13 4.92
C THR A 757 10.85 -5.46 6.17
N TYR A 758 10.04 -5.18 7.19
CA TYR A 758 10.53 -4.67 8.47
C TYR A 758 11.50 -5.66 9.14
N GLY A 759 11.15 -6.94 9.20
CA GLY A 759 12.02 -7.98 9.76
C GLY A 759 13.34 -8.16 9.00
N THR A 760 13.32 -8.06 7.66
CA THR A 760 14.56 -8.09 6.85
C THR A 760 15.44 -6.87 7.09
N ILE A 761 14.85 -5.68 7.22
CA ILE A 761 15.57 -4.45 7.53
C ILE A 761 16.23 -4.56 8.91
N THR A 762 15.51 -4.99 9.95
CA THR A 762 16.05 -5.16 11.30
C THR A 762 17.12 -6.25 11.36
N LEU A 763 16.96 -7.34 10.61
CA LEU A 763 17.99 -8.38 10.50
C LEU A 763 19.25 -7.87 9.80
N LEU A 764 19.10 -7.13 8.70
CA LEU A 764 20.23 -6.55 7.96
C LEU A 764 20.97 -5.48 8.79
N SER A 765 20.24 -4.67 9.54
CA SER A 765 20.86 -3.67 10.43
C SER A 765 21.63 -4.28 11.60
N SER A 766 21.30 -5.51 12.01
CA SER A 766 22.03 -6.25 13.06
C SER A 766 23.30 -6.95 12.58
N LEU A 767 23.58 -6.95 11.25
CA LEU A 767 24.76 -7.58 10.67
C LEU A 767 25.88 -6.53 10.46
N PRO A 768 26.94 -6.53 11.28
CA PRO A 768 27.98 -5.50 11.24
C PRO A 768 28.79 -5.46 9.93
N SER A 769 28.76 -6.55 9.15
CA SER A 769 29.48 -6.68 7.87
C SER A 769 28.83 -5.95 6.69
N ILE A 770 27.55 -5.57 6.82
CA ILE A 770 26.81 -4.86 5.80
C ILE A 770 26.71 -3.41 6.26
N GLY A 771 27.66 -2.57 5.89
CA GLY A 771 27.76 -1.15 6.30
C GLY A 771 26.58 -0.24 5.91
N TYR A 772 25.38 -0.79 5.83
CA TYR A 772 24.14 -0.09 5.53
C TYR A 772 23.28 -0.05 6.80
N ALA A 773 23.45 0.99 7.57
CA ALA A 773 22.60 1.27 8.74
C ALA A 773 21.23 1.78 8.30
N VAL A 774 20.39 0.90 7.73
CA VAL A 774 18.97 1.24 7.52
C VAL A 774 18.22 0.91 8.80
N SER A 775 17.94 1.91 9.61
CA SER A 775 17.12 1.76 10.81
C SER A 775 15.71 2.30 10.56
N MET A 776 14.71 1.57 11.00
CA MET A 776 13.31 2.00 10.93
C MET A 776 12.60 1.70 12.25
N PRO A 777 12.04 2.69 12.92
CA PRO A 777 11.26 2.42 14.13
C PRO A 777 9.95 1.69 13.77
N TRP A 778 9.53 0.74 14.61
CA TRP A 778 8.37 -0.11 14.38
C TRP A 778 7.07 0.67 14.13
N TYR A 779 6.90 1.83 14.78
CA TYR A 779 5.72 2.69 14.61
C TYR A 779 5.67 3.33 13.21
N ALA A 780 6.81 3.61 12.56
CA ALA A 780 6.85 4.11 11.20
C ALA A 780 6.44 3.02 10.19
N ALA A 781 6.86 1.77 10.40
CA ALA A 781 6.40 0.62 9.60
C ALA A 781 4.89 0.41 9.74
N LEU A 782 4.36 0.54 10.96
CA LEU A 782 2.92 0.47 11.22
C LEU A 782 2.17 1.62 10.55
N ALA A 783 2.67 2.84 10.63
CA ALA A 783 2.07 4.01 9.98
C ALA A 783 2.03 3.85 8.45
N ALA A 784 3.12 3.39 7.83
CA ALA A 784 3.17 3.08 6.41
C ALA A 784 2.12 2.03 6.02
N TYR A 785 2.01 0.95 6.78
CA TYR A 785 0.98 -0.07 6.56
C TYR A 785 -0.44 0.51 6.65
N LEU A 786 -0.74 1.33 7.66
CA LEU A 786 -2.06 1.96 7.82
C LEU A 786 -2.38 2.92 6.68
N CYS A 787 -1.41 3.68 6.18
CA CYS A 787 -1.58 4.52 4.99
C CYS A 787 -1.90 3.69 3.75
N ILE A 788 -1.18 2.60 3.52
CA ILE A 788 -1.42 1.69 2.39
C ILE A 788 -2.82 1.06 2.51
N LEU A 789 -3.21 0.61 3.70
CA LEU A 789 -4.55 0.08 3.99
C LEU A 789 -5.63 1.12 3.65
N PHE A 790 -5.46 2.37 4.07
CA PHE A 790 -6.40 3.45 3.78
C PHE A 790 -6.53 3.71 2.27
N ILE A 791 -5.41 3.79 1.55
CA ILE A 791 -5.38 3.95 0.09
C ILE A 791 -6.11 2.78 -0.58
N GLN A 792 -5.85 1.55 -0.14
CA GLN A 792 -6.49 0.33 -0.64
C GLN A 792 -8.01 0.36 -0.43
N PHE A 793 -8.48 0.82 0.74
CA PHE A 793 -9.90 1.03 0.99
C PHE A 793 -10.51 2.07 0.05
N CYS A 794 -9.86 3.23 -0.09
CA CYS A 794 -10.32 4.28 -0.99
C CYS A 794 -10.40 3.78 -2.44
N ALA A 795 -9.33 3.14 -2.93
CA ALA A 795 -9.27 2.63 -4.30
C ALA A 795 -10.33 1.55 -4.59
N SER A 796 -10.66 0.71 -3.60
CA SER A 796 -11.68 -0.34 -3.74
C SER A 796 -13.10 0.18 -3.59
N LEU A 797 -13.37 1.08 -2.66
CA LEU A 797 -14.73 1.49 -2.31
C LEU A 797 -15.26 2.67 -3.14
N LEU A 798 -14.40 3.63 -3.52
CA LEU A 798 -14.84 4.81 -4.28
C LEU A 798 -15.52 4.45 -5.61
N PRO A 799 -14.99 3.53 -6.45
CA PRO A 799 -15.68 3.10 -7.67
C PRO A 799 -17.04 2.45 -7.38
N VAL A 800 -17.10 1.59 -6.36
CA VAL A 800 -18.36 0.92 -5.96
C VAL A 800 -19.38 1.94 -5.47
N LEU A 801 -18.96 2.95 -4.69
CA LEU A 801 -19.82 4.05 -4.26
C LEU A 801 -20.37 4.83 -5.44
N ARG A 802 -19.53 5.19 -6.42
CA ARG A 802 -19.96 5.93 -7.63
C ARG A 802 -20.95 5.12 -8.43
N ILE A 803 -20.64 3.86 -8.74
CA ILE A 803 -21.52 2.98 -9.53
C ILE A 803 -22.84 2.74 -8.79
N SER A 804 -22.80 2.44 -7.49
CA SER A 804 -24.03 2.16 -6.71
C SER A 804 -24.97 3.35 -6.54
N ARG A 805 -24.53 4.58 -6.84
CA ARG A 805 -25.38 5.79 -6.85
C ARG A 805 -26.27 5.87 -8.09
N LEU A 806 -25.87 5.23 -9.18
CA LEU A 806 -26.66 5.20 -10.41
C LEU A 806 -27.96 4.39 -10.21
N PRO A 807 -29.04 4.68 -10.96
CA PRO A 807 -30.22 3.84 -11.04
C PRO A 807 -29.86 2.42 -11.50
N ALA A 808 -30.60 1.42 -11.00
CA ALA A 808 -30.28 0.02 -11.26
C ALA A 808 -30.31 -0.34 -12.76
N ALA A 809 -31.29 0.20 -13.51
CA ALA A 809 -31.40 0.02 -14.94
C ALA A 809 -30.20 0.63 -15.70
N ARG A 810 -29.73 1.83 -15.31
CA ARG A 810 -28.56 2.45 -15.94
C ARG A 810 -27.26 1.70 -15.67
N ILE A 811 -27.14 1.07 -14.51
CA ILE A 811 -25.96 0.22 -14.22
C ILE A 811 -26.02 -1.00 -15.16
N ALA A 812 -27.17 -1.63 -15.29
CA ALA A 812 -27.38 -2.78 -16.15
C ALA A 812 -27.06 -2.44 -17.62
N ALA A 813 -27.68 -1.40 -18.18
CA ALA A 813 -27.52 -1.01 -19.58
C ALA A 813 -26.11 -0.48 -19.94
N LYS A 814 -25.44 0.26 -19.03
CA LYS A 814 -24.11 0.85 -19.30
C LYS A 814 -22.98 -0.17 -19.28
N TYR A 815 -23.16 -1.28 -18.58
CA TYR A 815 -22.11 -2.25 -18.29
C TYR A 815 -22.53 -3.67 -18.67
N GLU A 816 -23.42 -3.82 -19.67
CA GLU A 816 -23.65 -5.08 -20.34
C GLU A 816 -22.36 -5.50 -21.06
N PRO A 817 -21.95 -6.78 -20.95
CA PRO A 817 -20.73 -7.27 -21.57
C PRO A 817 -20.84 -7.33 -23.11
#